data_138fe255d839a3f3c126513a5d3613ad
#
_entry.id   138fe255d839a3f3c126513a5d3613ad
#
_cell.length_a   1.000
_cell.length_b   1.000
_cell.length_c   1.000
_cell.angle_alpha   90.00
_cell.angle_beta   90.00
_cell.angle_gamma   90.00
#
_symmetry.space_group_name_H-M   'P 1'
#
loop_
_entity.id
_entity.type
_entity.pdbx_description
1 polymer ?
#
loop_
_entity_poly.entity_id
_entity_poly.type
_entity_poly.pdbx_seq_one_letter_code
_entity_poly.pdbx_strand_id
1 'polypeptide(L)'
;MLKRLKEKSNDEIVQNTINKRINFIFGVIVFIFAVLVLRLGYLQIAQGSHYKQIIKNDENITVNESVPRGRILDRNGKVLVDNASKMAITYTRGRKTTQSEMLDTAEKLSKLIKMDTKKITERDKKDFWIQLHPKKAKAMMTKEQAMLADGSIKQDQYDKQLLSKIGKSQLDELSSKDLQVLAIFREMNAGTVLDPQMIKNEDVSEKEYAAVSQQLSKLPGVNTSMDWDRKYPYGDTLRGIFGDVSTPAEGIPKELTEHYLSKGYSRNDRVGKSYLEYQYEDVLRGKKKEMKYTTDKSGKVTSSEVLNPGARGQDLKLTIDIDLQKEVEALLDKQIKKLRSQGAKDMDNAMMVVQNPKNGDILALSGKQINKSGKMTDYDIGTFTSQFAVGSSVKGGTLLAGYQNKAIKVGETMVDEPLHFQGGLTKRSYFNKNGHVTINDKQALMHSSNVYMFKTALKLAGDPYYSGMALPSDISSPAQKLRRGLNQVGLGVKTGIDLPNETRGQIEPLTNNPGNYLDLSIGQYDTYTPLQLSQYVSTIANDGYRIQPHIGLTIHESTNKDEVGPLKKKINGTVLNKVNNTEKEIKQIQEGFKMAFNDKDGTGYVSFKDTVVPTAGKTGTAEVFQNGEPRVNSTYIGYAPIDDPKLAFSIVYTNQPVPPPWLTGGDLGRDVINYYFKQLGKDDKNKDKDK
;
A
#
# COMPACT_ATOMS: atom_id res chain seq x y z
N MET A 1 110.37 -10.54 21.37
CA MET A 1 109.72 -9.19 21.28
C MET A 1 108.62 -9.11 20.20
N LEU A 2 108.86 -9.72 19.05
CA LEU A 2 107.88 -9.69 17.91
C LEU A 2 106.54 -10.44 18.17
N LYS A 3 106.44 -11.44 19.02
CA LYS A 3 105.14 -12.12 19.37
C LYS A 3 104.26 -11.28 20.26
N ARG A 4 104.84 -10.47 21.20
CA ARG A 4 104.05 -9.57 22.05
C ARG A 4 103.44 -8.33 21.25
N LEU A 5 104.11 -7.92 20.21
CA LEU A 5 103.60 -6.84 19.36
C LEU A 5 102.49 -7.30 18.43
N LYS A 6 102.47 -8.57 17.95
CA LYS A 6 101.40 -9.15 17.19
C LYS A 6 100.15 -9.43 18.05
N GLU A 7 100.26 -9.82 19.27
CA GLU A 7 99.15 -10.03 20.20
C GLU A 7 98.50 -8.72 20.58
N LYS A 8 99.25 -7.65 20.85
CA LYS A 8 98.67 -6.32 21.10
C LYS A 8 97.92 -5.73 19.85
N SER A 9 98.39 -5.98 18.65
CA SER A 9 97.71 -5.53 17.41
C SER A 9 96.42 -6.30 17.16
N ASN A 10 96.35 -7.59 17.49
CA ASN A 10 95.15 -8.38 17.35
C ASN A 10 94.07 -7.99 18.40
N ASP A 11 94.45 -7.73 19.66
CA ASP A 11 93.54 -7.30 20.71
C ASP A 11 92.93 -5.91 20.39
N GLU A 12 93.74 -4.98 19.85
CA GLU A 12 93.23 -3.68 19.41
C GLU A 12 92.24 -3.77 18.19
N ILE A 13 92.56 -4.69 17.26
CA ILE A 13 91.64 -4.94 16.10
C ILE A 13 90.32 -5.59 16.56
N VAL A 14 90.40 -6.55 17.51
CA VAL A 14 89.24 -7.23 18.10
C VAL A 14 88.38 -6.22 18.89
N GLN A 15 89.05 -5.41 19.79
CA GLN A 15 88.31 -4.34 20.51
C GLN A 15 87.66 -3.29 19.61
N ASN A 16 88.35 -2.85 18.54
CA ASN A 16 87.82 -1.94 17.59
C ASN A 16 86.60 -2.54 16.80
N THR A 17 86.70 -3.85 16.53
CA THR A 17 85.60 -4.56 15.86
C THR A 17 84.41 -4.77 16.80
N ILE A 18 84.63 -5.06 18.07
CA ILE A 18 83.59 -5.14 19.10
C ILE A 18 82.95 -3.79 19.34
N ASN A 19 83.71 -2.70 19.44
CA ASN A 19 83.22 -1.37 19.64
C ASN A 19 82.41 -0.89 18.42
N LYS A 20 82.80 -1.20 17.18
CA LYS A 20 82.04 -0.93 15.98
C LYS A 20 80.66 -1.67 15.96
N ARG A 21 80.63 -2.94 16.36
CA ARG A 21 79.41 -3.73 16.48
C ARG A 21 78.50 -3.20 17.57
N ILE A 22 79.08 -2.87 18.75
CA ILE A 22 78.30 -2.26 19.84
C ILE A 22 77.72 -0.91 19.42
N ASN A 23 78.54 -0.07 18.79
CA ASN A 23 78.04 1.22 18.28
C ASN A 23 77.00 1.07 17.18
N PHE A 24 77.09 0.05 16.31
CA PHE A 24 76.09 -0.26 15.31
C PHE A 24 74.76 -0.71 15.96
N ILE A 25 74.85 -1.65 16.95
CA ILE A 25 73.69 -2.11 17.71
C ILE A 25 73.06 -0.92 18.46
N PHE A 26 73.86 -0.09 19.09
CA PHE A 26 73.34 1.13 19.75
C PHE A 26 72.70 2.10 18.79
N GLY A 27 73.28 2.30 17.60
CA GLY A 27 72.67 3.10 16.53
C GLY A 27 71.34 2.56 16.06
N VAL A 28 71.22 1.20 15.93
CA VAL A 28 69.95 0.56 15.59
C VAL A 28 68.91 0.76 16.70
N ILE A 29 69.27 0.63 17.95
CA ILE A 29 68.39 0.86 19.10
C ILE A 29 67.88 2.32 19.13
N VAL A 30 68.83 3.27 18.98
CA VAL A 30 68.43 4.71 18.90
C VAL A 30 67.56 5.02 17.72
N PHE A 31 67.82 4.41 16.58
CA PHE A 31 66.96 4.55 15.41
C PHE A 31 65.54 4.02 15.64
N ILE A 32 65.42 2.80 16.21
CA ILE A 32 64.11 2.22 16.55
C ILE A 32 63.36 3.10 17.55
N PHE A 33 64.08 3.62 18.56
CA PHE A 33 63.49 4.52 19.56
C PHE A 33 63.05 5.84 18.94
N ALA A 34 63.84 6.41 18.03
CA ALA A 34 63.45 7.61 17.26
C ALA A 34 62.19 7.38 16.41
N VAL A 35 62.10 6.23 15.72
CA VAL A 35 60.91 5.84 14.97
C VAL A 35 59.68 5.69 15.87
N LEU A 36 59.82 5.11 17.05
CA LEU A 36 58.75 4.98 18.04
C LEU A 36 58.29 6.35 18.55
N VAL A 37 59.22 7.25 18.86
CA VAL A 37 58.89 8.63 19.31
C VAL A 37 58.19 9.42 18.20
N LEU A 38 58.67 9.34 16.96
CA LEU A 38 58.05 9.97 15.80
C LEU A 38 56.65 9.41 15.56
N ARG A 39 56.47 8.11 15.67
CA ARG A 39 55.16 7.46 15.55
C ARG A 39 54.20 7.88 16.68
N LEU A 40 54.71 7.98 17.89
CA LEU A 40 53.92 8.46 19.03
C LEU A 40 53.50 9.92 18.84
N GLY A 41 54.44 10.76 18.39
CA GLY A 41 54.16 12.18 18.05
C GLY A 41 53.12 12.30 16.94
N TYR A 42 53.23 11.49 15.89
CA TYR A 42 52.23 11.45 14.80
C TYR A 42 50.83 11.04 15.33
N LEU A 43 50.75 10.00 16.17
CA LEU A 43 49.50 9.57 16.77
C LEU A 43 48.89 10.62 17.70
N GLN A 44 49.71 11.33 18.48
CA GLN A 44 49.23 12.36 19.42
C GLN A 44 48.87 13.66 18.75
N ILE A 45 49.62 14.14 17.76
CA ILE A 45 49.47 15.46 17.15
C ILE A 45 48.58 15.37 15.89
N ALA A 46 48.86 14.46 14.96
CA ALA A 46 48.12 14.37 13.70
C ALA A 46 46.80 13.59 13.80
N GLN A 47 46.74 12.57 14.66
CA GLN A 47 45.54 11.76 14.86
C GLN A 47 44.87 11.96 16.24
N GLY A 48 45.42 12.80 17.11
CA GLY A 48 44.91 13.03 18.47
C GLY A 48 43.45 13.55 18.48
N SER A 49 43.10 14.38 17.54
CA SER A 49 41.70 14.85 17.35
C SER A 49 40.77 13.70 16.92
N HIS A 50 41.24 12.84 16.02
CA HIS A 50 40.49 11.66 15.54
C HIS A 50 40.25 10.64 16.67
N TYR A 51 41.28 10.32 17.44
CA TYR A 51 41.16 9.40 18.60
C TYR A 51 40.33 10.03 19.75
N LYS A 52 40.45 11.33 20.00
CA LYS A 52 39.56 12.05 20.92
C LYS A 52 38.14 12.01 20.48
N GLN A 53 37.89 12.10 19.19
CA GLN A 53 36.51 12.03 18.60
C GLN A 53 35.94 10.61 18.68
N ILE A 54 36.77 9.57 18.46
CA ILE A 54 36.41 8.16 18.66
C ILE A 54 36.02 7.91 20.12
N ILE A 55 36.86 8.36 21.08
CA ILE A 55 36.63 8.20 22.53
C ILE A 55 35.32 8.98 22.91
N LYS A 56 35.16 10.19 22.42
CA LYS A 56 33.94 11.01 22.65
C LYS A 56 32.71 10.37 22.05
N ASN A 57 32.82 9.71 20.90
CA ASN A 57 31.73 8.96 20.26
C ASN A 57 31.43 7.64 21.01
N ASP A 58 32.40 7.03 21.65
CA ASP A 58 32.18 5.84 22.50
C ASP A 58 31.54 6.18 23.85
N GLU A 59 31.72 7.41 24.35
CA GLU A 59 31.06 7.93 25.56
C GLU A 59 29.70 8.52 25.33
N ASN A 60 29.33 8.87 24.08
CA ASN A 60 28.05 9.47 23.72
C ASN A 60 27.32 8.59 22.71
N ILE A 61 26.15 8.13 23.08
CA ILE A 61 25.28 7.29 22.25
C ILE A 61 24.07 8.12 21.87
N THR A 62 23.84 8.33 20.57
CA THR A 62 22.58 8.92 20.08
C THR A 62 21.61 7.81 19.76
N VAL A 63 20.42 7.89 20.33
CA VAL A 63 19.34 6.92 20.19
C VAL A 63 18.14 7.63 19.60
N ASN A 64 17.51 7.02 18.60
CA ASN A 64 16.32 7.54 17.94
C ASN A 64 15.08 6.86 18.51
N GLU A 65 14.16 7.62 19.08
CA GLU A 65 12.86 7.12 19.57
C GLU A 65 11.77 7.37 18.52
N SER A 66 10.88 6.39 18.35
CA SER A 66 9.72 6.50 17.47
C SER A 66 8.76 7.58 17.96
N VAL A 67 8.14 8.28 17.03
CA VAL A 67 7.10 9.28 17.29
C VAL A 67 5.80 8.89 16.59
N PRO A 68 4.63 9.39 17.03
CA PRO A 68 3.36 9.12 16.38
C PRO A 68 3.36 9.56 14.91
N ARG A 69 2.64 8.83 14.08
CA ARG A 69 2.45 9.18 12.67
C ARG A 69 1.45 10.33 12.51
N GLY A 70 1.44 10.96 11.36
CA GLY A 70 0.43 11.94 10.97
C GLY A 70 -0.98 11.32 10.99
N ARG A 71 -1.98 12.16 11.25
CA ARG A 71 -3.39 11.75 11.14
C ARG A 71 -3.83 11.73 9.68
N ILE A 72 -4.86 10.93 9.39
CA ILE A 72 -5.57 10.97 8.12
C ILE A 72 -6.97 11.51 8.40
N LEU A 73 -7.36 12.54 7.66
CA LEU A 73 -8.63 13.24 7.84
C LEU A 73 -9.45 13.16 6.54
N ASP A 74 -10.77 13.27 6.67
CA ASP A 74 -11.65 13.48 5.53
C ASP A 74 -11.54 14.91 4.97
N ARG A 75 -12.26 15.20 3.87
CA ARG A 75 -12.26 16.52 3.24
C ARG A 75 -12.77 17.65 4.14
N ASN A 76 -13.57 17.32 5.16
CA ASN A 76 -14.19 18.25 6.10
C ASN A 76 -13.36 18.41 7.39
N GLY A 77 -12.26 17.64 7.55
CA GLY A 77 -11.39 17.67 8.71
C GLY A 77 -11.75 16.66 9.80
N LYS A 78 -12.69 15.74 9.56
CA LYS A 78 -13.00 14.65 10.49
C LYS A 78 -11.87 13.63 10.49
N VAL A 79 -11.43 13.18 11.66
CA VAL A 79 -10.31 12.26 11.82
C VAL A 79 -10.72 10.85 11.44
N LEU A 80 -10.10 10.29 10.40
CA LEU A 80 -10.32 8.93 9.90
C LEU A 80 -9.34 7.94 10.50
N VAL A 81 -8.07 8.34 10.65
CA VAL A 81 -7.01 7.55 11.28
C VAL A 81 -6.24 8.45 12.24
N ASP A 82 -6.13 8.00 13.47
CA ASP A 82 -5.40 8.67 14.55
C ASP A 82 -4.35 7.73 15.16
N ASN A 83 -3.75 8.14 16.25
CA ASN A 83 -2.85 7.35 17.06
C ASN A 83 -3.43 7.15 18.47
N ALA A 84 -3.45 5.92 18.94
CA ALA A 84 -3.70 5.60 20.33
C ALA A 84 -2.35 5.47 21.05
N SER A 85 -2.10 6.34 22.03
CA SER A 85 -0.91 6.25 22.86
C SER A 85 -0.98 5.08 23.82
N LYS A 86 0.13 4.36 24.00
CA LYS A 86 0.24 3.26 24.95
C LYS A 86 1.60 3.25 25.63
N MET A 87 1.64 2.79 26.88
CA MET A 87 2.85 2.63 27.63
C MET A 87 3.71 1.53 27.05
N ALA A 88 5.03 1.73 27.06
CA ALA A 88 5.99 0.79 26.54
C ALA A 88 7.22 0.68 27.43
N ILE A 89 7.84 -0.47 27.38
CA ILE A 89 9.13 -0.77 28.04
C ILE A 89 10.10 -1.17 26.94
N THR A 90 11.23 -0.47 26.86
CA THR A 90 12.25 -0.64 25.84
C THR A 90 13.57 -1.07 26.45
N TYR A 91 14.43 -1.64 25.62
CA TYR A 91 15.81 -1.97 25.97
C TYR A 91 16.76 -1.50 24.88
N THR A 92 17.82 -0.82 25.25
CA THR A 92 18.89 -0.39 24.34
C THR A 92 20.17 -1.14 24.69
N ARG A 93 20.61 -2.02 23.79
CA ARG A 93 21.83 -2.80 23.97
C ARG A 93 23.05 -1.91 23.75
N GLY A 94 23.93 -1.81 24.75
CA GLY A 94 25.23 -1.13 24.64
C GLY A 94 26.24 -1.94 23.80
N ARG A 95 27.26 -1.26 23.22
CA ARG A 95 28.28 -1.91 22.38
C ARG A 95 29.07 -3.00 23.09
N LYS A 96 29.26 -2.88 24.40
CA LYS A 96 30.05 -3.81 25.24
C LYS A 96 29.19 -4.73 26.09
N THR A 97 27.86 -4.63 25.97
CA THR A 97 26.92 -5.43 26.78
C THR A 97 27.05 -6.91 26.43
N THR A 98 27.37 -7.71 27.41
CA THR A 98 27.50 -9.18 27.32
C THR A 98 26.13 -9.86 27.43
N GLN A 99 26.04 -11.11 26.97
CA GLN A 99 24.84 -11.95 27.12
C GLN A 99 24.49 -12.19 28.61
N SER A 100 25.50 -12.32 29.46
CA SER A 100 25.31 -12.50 30.91
C SER A 100 24.67 -11.26 31.57
N GLU A 101 25.13 -10.06 31.20
CA GLU A 101 24.56 -8.81 31.72
C GLU A 101 23.12 -8.60 31.22
N MET A 102 22.82 -8.98 29.97
CA MET A 102 21.47 -8.96 29.44
C MET A 102 20.55 -9.91 30.21
N LEU A 103 21.03 -11.12 30.50
CA LEU A 103 20.30 -12.13 31.27
C LEU A 103 19.98 -11.62 32.70
N ASP A 104 20.98 -11.09 33.42
CA ASP A 104 20.80 -10.50 34.75
C ASP A 104 19.76 -9.36 34.73
N THR A 105 19.80 -8.53 33.70
CA THR A 105 18.78 -7.47 33.51
C THR A 105 17.38 -8.05 33.23
N ALA A 106 17.30 -9.09 32.39
CA ALA A 106 16.03 -9.78 32.10
C ALA A 106 15.45 -10.45 33.36
N GLU A 107 16.29 -11.08 34.20
CA GLU A 107 15.87 -11.64 35.48
C GLU A 107 15.33 -10.59 36.47
N LYS A 108 15.96 -9.43 36.52
CA LYS A 108 15.46 -8.31 37.34
C LYS A 108 14.15 -7.75 36.81
N LEU A 109 14.05 -7.58 35.49
CA LEU A 109 12.87 -7.03 34.84
C LEU A 109 11.67 -7.99 34.94
N SER A 110 11.89 -9.33 34.89
CA SER A 110 10.83 -10.33 35.03
C SER A 110 10.10 -10.31 36.37
N LYS A 111 10.68 -9.66 37.38
CA LYS A 111 10.03 -9.46 38.69
C LYS A 111 9.07 -8.26 38.70
N LEU A 112 9.17 -7.38 37.71
CA LEU A 112 8.43 -6.12 37.60
C LEU A 112 7.32 -6.17 36.54
N ILE A 113 7.50 -6.99 35.48
CA ILE A 113 6.56 -7.11 34.37
C ILE A 113 6.22 -8.55 34.08
N LYS A 114 5.03 -8.78 33.50
CA LYS A 114 4.57 -10.08 33.05
C LYS A 114 4.55 -10.13 31.51
N MET A 115 5.23 -11.14 30.92
CA MET A 115 5.28 -11.34 29.48
C MET A 115 4.35 -12.47 29.03
N ASP A 116 3.88 -12.38 27.78
CA ASP A 116 3.25 -13.51 27.11
C ASP A 116 4.33 -14.53 26.68
N THR A 117 4.19 -15.76 27.13
CA THR A 117 5.13 -16.86 26.84
C THR A 117 4.69 -17.73 25.66
N LYS A 118 3.51 -17.48 25.05
CA LYS A 118 2.98 -18.29 23.94
C LYS A 118 3.82 -18.23 22.68
N LYS A 119 4.56 -17.13 22.49
CA LYS A 119 5.42 -16.91 21.32
C LYS A 119 6.80 -17.57 21.44
N ILE A 120 7.12 -18.21 22.59
CA ILE A 120 8.39 -18.90 22.81
C ILE A 120 8.39 -20.20 22.02
N THR A 121 9.36 -20.35 21.11
CA THR A 121 9.54 -21.58 20.33
C THR A 121 10.34 -22.64 21.10
N GLU A 122 10.29 -23.88 20.64
CA GLU A 122 11.15 -24.95 21.19
C GLU A 122 12.62 -24.63 21.02
N ARG A 123 12.99 -23.98 19.91
CA ARG A 123 14.35 -23.54 19.66
C ARG A 123 14.81 -22.51 20.69
N ASP A 124 13.98 -21.51 21.00
CA ASP A 124 14.30 -20.51 22.02
C ASP A 124 14.56 -21.16 23.40
N LYS A 125 13.75 -22.15 23.76
CA LYS A 125 13.92 -22.90 25.01
C LYS A 125 15.23 -23.68 25.05
N LYS A 126 15.63 -24.33 23.94
CA LYS A 126 16.89 -25.07 23.82
C LYS A 126 18.08 -24.14 23.96
N ASP A 127 18.11 -23.04 23.23
CA ASP A 127 19.16 -22.04 23.29
C ASP A 127 19.28 -21.45 24.71
N PHE A 128 18.15 -21.17 25.35
CA PHE A 128 18.10 -20.63 26.71
C PHE A 128 18.55 -21.65 27.76
N TRP A 129 18.18 -22.95 27.63
CA TRP A 129 18.66 -24.00 28.52
C TRP A 129 20.17 -24.16 28.46
N ILE A 130 20.77 -24.08 27.25
CA ILE A 130 22.23 -24.08 27.07
C ILE A 130 22.87 -22.93 27.84
N GLN A 131 22.28 -21.76 27.79
CA GLN A 131 22.79 -20.54 28.44
C GLN A 131 22.70 -20.62 29.96
N LEU A 132 21.63 -21.19 30.51
CA LEU A 132 21.46 -21.41 31.94
C LEU A 132 22.34 -22.53 32.45
N HIS A 133 22.66 -23.55 31.64
CA HIS A 133 23.35 -24.76 32.03
C HIS A 133 24.61 -25.02 31.19
N PRO A 134 25.57 -24.06 31.03
CA PRO A 134 26.69 -24.19 30.11
C PRO A 134 27.61 -25.39 30.46
N LYS A 135 27.77 -25.72 31.75
CA LYS A 135 28.55 -26.87 32.17
C LYS A 135 27.88 -28.21 31.80
N LYS A 136 26.53 -28.31 31.98
CA LYS A 136 25.79 -29.51 31.58
C LYS A 136 25.81 -29.67 30.06
N ALA A 137 25.58 -28.59 29.32
CA ALA A 137 25.61 -28.57 27.86
C ALA A 137 27.00 -29.02 27.32
N LYS A 138 28.07 -28.51 27.93
CA LYS A 138 29.44 -28.89 27.59
C LYS A 138 29.70 -30.37 27.85
N ALA A 139 29.24 -30.91 28.97
CA ALA A 139 29.39 -32.32 29.33
C ALA A 139 28.68 -33.28 28.35
N MET A 140 27.60 -32.85 27.71
CA MET A 140 26.88 -33.63 26.70
C MET A 140 27.64 -33.75 25.36
N MET A 141 28.70 -32.96 25.14
CA MET A 141 29.38 -32.76 23.87
C MET A 141 30.90 -33.06 23.93
N THR A 142 31.32 -33.92 24.86
CA THR A 142 32.77 -34.16 25.13
C THR A 142 33.53 -34.64 23.88
N LYS A 143 32.95 -35.55 23.09
CA LYS A 143 33.57 -36.05 21.84
C LYS A 143 33.62 -34.97 20.75
N GLU A 144 32.51 -34.27 20.55
CA GLU A 144 32.36 -33.23 19.56
C GLU A 144 33.21 -31.99 19.85
N GLN A 145 33.53 -31.73 21.12
CA GLN A 145 34.51 -30.71 21.50
C GLN A 145 35.94 -31.05 21.05
N ALA A 146 36.36 -32.32 21.16
CA ALA A 146 37.63 -32.76 20.61
C ALA A 146 37.65 -32.60 19.09
N MET A 147 36.55 -32.99 18.40
CA MET A 147 36.42 -32.85 16.95
C MET A 147 36.36 -31.39 16.50
N LEU A 148 35.82 -30.46 17.30
CA LEU A 148 35.86 -29.03 17.04
C LEU A 148 37.28 -28.47 17.20
N ALA A 149 38.00 -28.92 18.24
CA ALA A 149 39.35 -28.47 18.55
C ALA A 149 40.39 -28.93 17.50
N ASP A 150 40.23 -30.13 16.91
CA ASP A 150 41.08 -30.65 15.84
C ASP A 150 40.61 -30.24 14.42
N GLY A 151 39.54 -29.50 14.33
CA GLY A 151 38.98 -29.00 13.04
C GLY A 151 38.17 -30.03 12.24
N SER A 152 37.87 -31.21 12.79
CA SER A 152 37.09 -32.27 12.14
C SER A 152 35.62 -31.85 11.91
N ILE A 153 35.07 -30.94 12.74
CA ILE A 153 33.79 -30.33 12.58
C ILE A 153 33.85 -28.79 12.71
N LYS A 154 32.93 -28.08 12.06
CA LYS A 154 32.78 -26.62 12.19
C LYS A 154 31.87 -26.25 13.35
N GLN A 155 31.95 -25.01 13.83
CA GLN A 155 31.15 -24.50 14.93
C GLN A 155 29.64 -24.67 14.68
N ASP A 156 29.16 -24.43 13.45
CA ASP A 156 27.73 -24.59 13.09
C ASP A 156 27.25 -26.05 13.17
N GLN A 157 28.16 -27.02 12.90
CA GLN A 157 27.89 -28.46 13.07
C GLN A 157 27.84 -28.85 14.53
N TYR A 158 28.76 -28.32 15.34
CA TYR A 158 28.76 -28.52 16.79
C TYR A 158 27.46 -27.99 17.41
N ASP A 159 27.08 -26.77 17.06
CA ASP A 159 25.86 -26.13 17.58
C ASP A 159 24.58 -26.92 17.20
N LYS A 160 24.51 -27.41 15.95
CA LYS A 160 23.38 -28.25 15.50
C LYS A 160 23.32 -29.58 16.27
N GLN A 161 24.44 -30.20 16.52
CA GLN A 161 24.52 -31.47 17.29
C GLN A 161 24.12 -31.23 18.74
N LEU A 162 24.61 -30.16 19.38
CA LEU A 162 24.23 -29.79 20.74
C LEU A 162 22.73 -29.62 20.87
N LEU A 163 22.11 -28.86 19.95
CA LEU A 163 20.66 -28.64 19.93
C LEU A 163 19.85 -29.93 19.73
N SER A 164 20.37 -30.88 18.96
CA SER A 164 19.72 -32.18 18.78
C SER A 164 19.74 -33.06 20.03
N LYS A 165 20.74 -32.89 20.91
CA LYS A 165 20.87 -33.61 22.18
C LYS A 165 19.94 -33.06 23.28
N ILE A 166 19.45 -31.82 23.14
CA ILE A 166 18.52 -31.23 24.11
C ILE A 166 17.10 -31.69 23.78
N GLY A 167 16.58 -32.58 24.62
CA GLY A 167 15.27 -33.17 24.50
C GLY A 167 14.26 -32.63 25.53
N LYS A 168 13.13 -33.30 25.62
CA LYS A 168 12.04 -32.90 26.51
C LYS A 168 12.45 -32.83 27.98
N SER A 169 13.32 -33.76 28.46
CA SER A 169 13.78 -33.78 29.84
C SER A 169 14.52 -32.52 30.26
N GLN A 170 15.34 -31.94 29.35
CA GLN A 170 16.03 -30.68 29.59
C GLN A 170 15.06 -29.48 29.51
N LEU A 171 14.09 -29.53 28.61
CA LEU A 171 13.11 -28.45 28.48
C LEU A 171 12.13 -28.40 29.66
N ASP A 172 11.83 -29.55 30.28
CA ASP A 172 10.97 -29.66 31.46
C ASP A 172 11.69 -29.15 32.76
N GLU A 173 13.01 -28.93 32.73
CA GLU A 173 13.74 -28.24 33.79
C GLU A 173 13.42 -26.74 33.87
N LEU A 174 12.93 -26.14 32.77
CA LEU A 174 12.62 -24.71 32.73
C LEU A 174 11.31 -24.41 33.47
N SER A 175 11.42 -23.67 34.55
CA SER A 175 10.27 -23.23 35.33
C SER A 175 9.46 -22.15 34.60
N SER A 176 8.25 -21.88 35.08
CA SER A 176 7.44 -20.75 34.56
C SER A 176 8.11 -19.39 34.75
N LYS A 177 8.96 -19.25 35.76
CA LYS A 177 9.80 -18.04 35.95
C LYS A 177 10.88 -17.94 34.89
N ASP A 178 11.54 -19.05 34.55
CA ASP A 178 12.54 -19.09 33.50
C ASP A 178 11.95 -18.75 32.14
N LEU A 179 10.72 -19.17 31.87
CA LEU A 179 9.99 -18.80 30.64
C LEU A 179 9.66 -17.29 30.60
N GLN A 180 9.38 -16.64 31.73
CA GLN A 180 9.21 -15.18 31.78
C GLN A 180 10.54 -14.47 31.49
N VAL A 181 11.64 -14.92 32.06
CA VAL A 181 12.99 -14.39 31.78
C VAL A 181 13.34 -14.58 30.31
N LEU A 182 13.09 -15.80 29.78
CA LEU A 182 13.33 -16.11 28.37
C LEU A 182 12.55 -15.18 27.43
N ALA A 183 11.26 -14.94 27.72
CA ALA A 183 10.44 -14.04 26.91
C ALA A 183 11.04 -12.63 26.83
N ILE A 184 11.50 -12.08 27.95
CA ILE A 184 12.18 -10.78 28.02
C ILE A 184 13.53 -10.83 27.28
N PHE A 185 14.35 -11.81 27.60
CA PHE A 185 15.70 -11.97 27.06
C PHE A 185 15.68 -12.11 25.52
N ARG A 186 14.69 -12.82 24.98
CA ARG A 186 14.49 -12.98 23.54
C ARG A 186 14.25 -11.63 22.87
N GLU A 187 13.35 -10.81 23.41
CA GLU A 187 13.08 -9.48 22.87
C GLU A 187 14.30 -8.55 22.99
N MET A 188 15.04 -8.60 24.12
CA MET A 188 16.28 -7.84 24.29
C MET A 188 17.36 -8.25 23.26
N ASN A 189 17.42 -9.52 22.91
CA ASN A 189 18.42 -10.08 21.98
C ASN A 189 18.06 -9.86 20.50
N ALA A 190 16.78 -9.63 20.18
CA ALA A 190 16.31 -9.31 18.84
C ALA A 190 16.75 -7.91 18.38
N GLY A 191 17.04 -7.00 19.33
CA GLY A 191 17.46 -5.63 19.04
C GLY A 191 18.88 -5.52 18.50
N THR A 192 19.11 -4.51 17.67
CA THR A 192 20.45 -4.12 17.22
C THR A 192 21.17 -3.29 18.28
N VAL A 193 22.51 -3.24 18.19
CA VAL A 193 23.32 -2.45 19.12
C VAL A 193 23.01 -0.97 18.96
N LEU A 194 22.74 -0.28 20.07
CA LEU A 194 22.41 1.16 20.17
C LEU A 194 21.04 1.56 19.59
N ASP A 195 20.18 0.60 19.21
CA ASP A 195 18.80 0.86 18.82
C ASP A 195 17.86 0.44 19.96
N PRO A 196 16.85 1.26 20.34
CA PRO A 196 15.85 0.85 21.32
C PRO A 196 15.00 -0.28 20.76
N GLN A 197 15.04 -1.41 21.42
CA GLN A 197 14.19 -2.56 21.14
C GLN A 197 12.97 -2.54 22.05
N MET A 198 11.80 -2.76 21.49
CA MET A 198 10.57 -2.91 22.24
C MET A 198 10.56 -4.23 22.99
N ILE A 199 10.47 -4.19 24.32
CA ILE A 199 10.35 -5.38 25.17
C ILE A 199 8.87 -5.71 25.38
N LYS A 200 8.10 -4.71 25.81
CA LYS A 200 6.67 -4.85 26.02
C LYS A 200 5.97 -3.54 25.67
N ASN A 201 4.95 -3.58 24.83
CA ASN A 201 4.10 -2.45 24.45
C ASN A 201 2.61 -2.82 24.37
N GLU A 202 2.28 -4.08 24.64
CA GLU A 202 0.90 -4.56 24.75
C GLU A 202 0.61 -4.90 26.21
N ASP A 203 -0.57 -4.49 26.70
CA ASP A 203 -1.03 -4.76 28.06
C ASP A 203 -0.02 -4.33 29.14
N VAL A 204 0.69 -3.21 28.93
CA VAL A 204 1.54 -2.61 29.96
C VAL A 204 0.63 -1.88 30.94
N SER A 205 0.50 -2.39 32.16
CA SER A 205 -0.28 -1.73 33.19
C SER A 205 0.47 -0.51 33.77
N GLU A 206 -0.28 0.48 34.25
CA GLU A 206 0.31 1.65 34.95
C GLU A 206 1.22 1.22 36.10
N LYS A 207 0.87 0.12 36.79
CA LYS A 207 1.67 -0.44 37.89
C LYS A 207 3.01 -0.99 37.39
N GLU A 208 3.02 -1.73 36.28
CA GLU A 208 4.29 -2.22 35.69
C GLU A 208 5.15 -1.05 35.21
N TYR A 209 4.54 -0.08 34.49
CA TYR A 209 5.24 1.11 34.00
C TYR A 209 5.88 1.90 35.14
N ALA A 210 5.15 2.17 36.22
CA ALA A 210 5.64 2.87 37.39
C ALA A 210 6.74 2.08 38.11
N ALA A 211 6.58 0.75 38.29
CA ALA A 211 7.56 -0.09 38.94
C ALA A 211 8.90 -0.13 38.18
N VAL A 212 8.86 -0.19 36.85
CA VAL A 212 10.06 -0.14 36.00
C VAL A 212 10.69 1.27 36.07
N SER A 213 9.88 2.33 35.92
CA SER A 213 10.35 3.72 35.95
C SER A 213 11.12 4.05 37.24
N GLN A 214 10.65 3.54 38.39
CA GLN A 214 11.32 3.74 39.67
C GLN A 214 12.65 2.97 39.82
N GLN A 215 12.89 1.95 38.99
CA GLN A 215 14.06 1.08 39.13
C GLN A 215 15.03 1.14 37.93
N LEU A 216 14.89 2.13 37.05
CA LEU A 216 15.75 2.27 35.86
C LEU A 216 17.25 2.26 36.18
N SER A 217 17.65 2.83 37.34
CA SER A 217 19.06 2.80 37.79
C SER A 217 19.62 1.42 38.06
N LYS A 218 18.75 0.41 38.32
CA LYS A 218 19.11 -0.99 38.58
C LYS A 218 18.94 -1.87 37.33
N LEU A 219 18.40 -1.34 36.24
CA LEU A 219 18.05 -2.01 34.99
C LEU A 219 18.83 -1.41 33.82
N PRO A 220 20.13 -1.71 33.66
CA PRO A 220 20.96 -1.12 32.61
C PRO A 220 20.36 -1.33 31.23
N GLY A 221 20.22 -0.25 30.47
CA GLY A 221 19.68 -0.28 29.12
C GLY A 221 18.14 -0.30 29.01
N VAL A 222 17.42 -0.60 30.11
CA VAL A 222 15.96 -0.55 30.12
C VAL A 222 15.49 0.90 30.25
N ASN A 223 14.41 1.24 29.53
CA ASN A 223 13.75 2.53 29.64
C ASN A 223 12.23 2.35 29.56
N THR A 224 11.51 3.32 30.07
CA THR A 224 10.05 3.46 29.88
C THR A 224 9.79 4.54 28.85
N SER A 225 8.92 4.26 27.89
CA SER A 225 8.58 5.16 26.80
C SER A 225 7.08 5.09 26.48
N MET A 226 6.63 5.98 25.61
CA MET A 226 5.30 5.89 25.03
C MET A 226 5.43 5.34 23.62
N ASP A 227 4.62 4.33 23.31
CA ASP A 227 4.41 3.83 21.97
C ASP A 227 3.03 4.28 21.46
N TRP A 228 2.72 3.93 20.23
CA TRP A 228 1.47 4.29 19.60
C TRP A 228 0.99 3.16 18.68
N ASP A 229 -0.34 3.05 18.56
CA ASP A 229 -0.98 2.24 17.53
C ASP A 229 -1.90 3.10 16.69
N ARG A 230 -2.21 2.64 15.48
CA ARG A 230 -3.23 3.29 14.66
C ARG A 230 -4.60 3.05 15.27
N LYS A 231 -5.38 4.12 15.38
CA LYS A 231 -6.77 4.13 15.83
C LYS A 231 -7.66 4.51 14.66
N TYR A 232 -8.73 3.75 14.45
CA TYR A 232 -9.69 3.91 13.36
C TYR A 232 -11.05 4.28 13.95
N PRO A 233 -11.39 5.59 14.06
CA PRO A 233 -12.64 6.05 14.69
C PRO A 233 -13.91 5.52 14.01
N TYR A 234 -13.82 5.20 12.71
CA TYR A 234 -14.93 4.68 11.90
C TYR A 234 -14.89 3.16 11.67
N GLY A 235 -14.10 2.44 12.48
CA GLY A 235 -14.01 0.96 12.40
C GLY A 235 -13.46 0.47 11.07
N ASP A 236 -14.22 -0.37 10.38
CA ASP A 236 -13.80 -1.03 9.14
C ASP A 236 -13.99 -0.16 7.87
N THR A 237 -14.71 0.96 7.97
CA THR A 237 -14.91 1.89 6.84
C THR A 237 -13.57 2.32 6.24
N LEU A 238 -13.37 2.07 4.95
CA LEU A 238 -12.12 2.36 4.21
C LEU A 238 -10.85 1.71 4.78
N ARG A 239 -10.97 0.71 5.66
CA ARG A 239 -9.82 0.09 6.33
C ARG A 239 -8.80 -0.46 5.33
N GLY A 240 -9.26 -1.06 4.23
CA GLY A 240 -8.41 -1.54 3.13
C GLY A 240 -7.66 -0.43 2.40
N ILE A 241 -8.26 0.75 2.27
CA ILE A 241 -7.67 1.92 1.58
C ILE A 241 -6.60 2.59 2.44
N PHE A 242 -6.80 2.69 3.76
CA PHE A 242 -5.76 3.24 4.64
C PHE A 242 -4.49 2.40 4.59
N GLY A 243 -4.63 1.09 4.50
CA GLY A 243 -3.49 0.18 4.52
C GLY A 243 -2.97 -0.08 5.93
N ASP A 244 -1.81 -0.73 6.00
CA ASP A 244 -1.21 -1.18 7.25
C ASP A 244 0.14 -0.51 7.52
N VAL A 245 0.46 -0.40 8.80
CA VAL A 245 1.78 -0.03 9.31
C VAL A 245 2.41 -1.27 9.93
N SER A 246 3.71 -1.46 9.77
CA SER A 246 4.42 -2.56 10.42
C SER A 246 4.41 -2.40 11.94
N THR A 247 4.41 -3.52 12.67
CA THR A 247 4.55 -3.51 14.11
C THR A 247 6.02 -3.29 14.52
N PRO A 248 6.31 -2.87 15.76
CA PRO A 248 7.70 -2.77 16.24
C PRO A 248 8.48 -4.08 16.12
N ALA A 249 7.82 -5.24 16.28
CA ALA A 249 8.45 -6.56 16.17
C ALA A 249 8.74 -6.95 14.70
N GLU A 250 7.91 -6.51 13.75
CA GLU A 250 8.15 -6.75 12.32
C GLU A 250 9.26 -5.85 11.76
N GLY A 251 9.32 -4.59 12.22
CA GLY A 251 10.18 -3.59 11.60
C GLY A 251 9.86 -3.38 10.12
N ILE A 252 10.90 -3.17 9.30
CA ILE A 252 10.74 -3.04 7.85
C ILE A 252 10.52 -4.42 7.22
N PRO A 253 9.42 -4.64 6.46
CA PRO A 253 9.19 -5.87 5.72
C PRO A 253 10.34 -6.19 4.76
N LYS A 254 10.65 -7.49 4.61
CA LYS A 254 11.80 -7.95 3.82
C LYS A 254 11.81 -7.39 2.39
N GLU A 255 10.67 -7.39 1.72
CA GLU A 255 10.46 -6.90 0.36
C GLU A 255 10.61 -5.39 0.21
N LEU A 256 10.49 -4.62 1.30
CA LEU A 256 10.64 -3.17 1.33
C LEU A 256 11.96 -2.70 1.94
N THR A 257 12.83 -3.64 2.34
CA THR A 257 14.07 -3.34 3.11
C THR A 257 14.98 -2.40 2.33
N GLU A 258 15.28 -2.69 1.06
CA GLU A 258 16.18 -1.86 0.25
C GLU A 258 15.62 -0.45 0.06
N HIS A 259 14.31 -0.35 -0.23
CA HIS A 259 13.62 0.92 -0.40
C HIS A 259 13.74 1.82 0.84
N TYR A 260 13.49 1.29 2.03
CA TYR A 260 13.49 2.09 3.24
C TYR A 260 14.89 2.36 3.80
N LEU A 261 15.81 1.39 3.72
CA LEU A 261 17.19 1.62 4.15
C LEU A 261 17.89 2.70 3.32
N SER A 262 17.63 2.76 1.99
CA SER A 262 18.15 3.82 1.13
C SER A 262 17.63 5.21 1.49
N LYS A 263 16.48 5.31 2.18
CA LYS A 263 15.89 6.54 2.72
C LYS A 263 16.33 6.87 4.14
N GLY A 264 17.29 6.13 4.71
CA GLY A 264 17.82 6.39 6.06
C GLY A 264 17.00 5.82 7.21
N TYR A 265 16.13 4.82 6.94
CA TYR A 265 15.42 4.10 7.99
C TYR A 265 16.31 3.03 8.65
N SER A 266 16.03 2.72 9.90
CA SER A 266 16.59 1.57 10.62
C SER A 266 15.71 0.33 10.40
N ARG A 267 16.29 -0.88 10.47
CA ARG A 267 15.55 -2.14 10.25
C ARG A 267 14.32 -2.30 11.14
N ASN A 268 14.37 -1.77 12.35
CA ASN A 268 13.31 -1.86 13.35
C ASN A 268 12.25 -0.73 13.21
N ASP A 269 12.38 0.14 12.20
CA ASP A 269 11.43 1.22 12.02
C ASP A 269 10.07 0.71 11.58
N ARG A 270 9.03 1.32 12.14
CA ARG A 270 7.66 1.10 11.71
C ARG A 270 7.39 1.92 10.45
N VAL A 271 6.95 1.24 9.40
CA VAL A 271 6.72 1.84 8.08
C VAL A 271 5.34 1.47 7.53
N GLY A 272 4.80 2.30 6.66
CA GLY A 272 3.62 1.96 5.89
C GLY A 272 3.91 0.78 4.96
N LYS A 273 3.08 -0.27 5.03
CA LYS A 273 3.24 -1.51 4.24
C LYS A 273 2.39 -1.50 2.97
N SER A 274 1.26 -0.81 2.99
CA SER A 274 0.29 -0.87 1.90
C SER A 274 -0.52 0.42 1.76
N TYR A 275 -1.10 0.63 0.60
CA TYR A 275 -2.04 1.69 0.21
C TYR A 275 -1.65 3.09 0.69
N LEU A 276 -2.54 3.84 1.40
CA LEU A 276 -2.26 5.22 1.82
C LEU A 276 -1.08 5.32 2.79
N GLU A 277 -0.96 4.40 3.75
CA GLU A 277 0.16 4.38 4.69
C GLU A 277 1.51 4.21 3.98
N TYR A 278 1.57 3.39 2.91
CA TYR A 278 2.75 3.23 2.07
C TYR A 278 2.96 4.42 1.12
N GLN A 279 1.91 4.83 0.42
CA GLN A 279 1.98 5.88 -0.59
C GLN A 279 2.38 7.23 -0.02
N TYR A 280 1.87 7.55 1.17
CA TYR A 280 2.12 8.81 1.87
C TYR A 280 3.08 8.66 3.06
N GLU A 281 3.95 7.63 3.05
CA GLU A 281 4.94 7.39 4.11
C GLU A 281 5.76 8.64 4.43
N ASP A 282 6.29 9.34 3.42
CA ASP A 282 7.13 10.53 3.60
C ASP A 282 6.37 11.72 4.24
N VAL A 283 5.04 11.71 4.19
CA VAL A 283 4.15 12.69 4.85
C VAL A 283 3.82 12.23 6.27
N LEU A 284 3.38 10.97 6.37
CA LEU A 284 2.81 10.42 7.60
C LEU A 284 3.87 10.06 8.64
N ARG A 285 5.12 9.76 8.24
CA ARG A 285 6.20 9.52 9.20
C ARG A 285 6.53 10.78 9.98
N GLY A 286 6.80 10.65 11.28
CA GLY A 286 7.30 11.76 12.09
C GLY A 286 8.82 11.94 11.95
N LYS A 287 9.30 13.01 12.53
CA LYS A 287 10.74 13.20 12.80
C LYS A 287 11.05 12.54 14.13
N LYS A 288 11.93 11.53 14.13
CA LYS A 288 12.31 10.80 15.35
C LYS A 288 12.81 11.74 16.44
N LYS A 289 12.51 11.41 17.66
CA LYS A 289 13.11 12.05 18.84
C LYS A 289 14.53 11.53 18.99
N GLU A 290 15.50 12.43 19.11
CA GLU A 290 16.90 12.09 19.27
C GLU A 290 17.31 12.30 20.74
N MET A 291 17.73 11.21 21.38
CA MET A 291 18.25 11.17 22.75
C MET A 291 19.74 10.91 22.72
N LYS A 292 20.51 11.72 23.43
CA LYS A 292 21.91 11.47 23.68
C LYS A 292 22.08 10.83 25.04
N TYR A 293 22.67 9.66 25.10
CA TYR A 293 23.07 9.00 26.32
C TYR A 293 24.59 9.13 26.48
N THR A 294 25.03 9.60 27.64
CA THR A 294 26.44 9.57 28.00
C THR A 294 26.71 8.34 28.84
N THR A 295 27.72 7.55 28.46
CA THR A 295 28.08 6.33 29.17
C THR A 295 29.47 6.50 29.83
N ASP A 296 29.70 5.80 30.94
CA ASP A 296 31.03 5.65 31.52
C ASP A 296 31.85 4.63 30.72
N LYS A 297 33.13 4.45 31.12
CA LYS A 297 34.05 3.48 30.49
C LYS A 297 33.58 2.02 30.54
N SER A 298 32.65 1.70 31.43
CA SER A 298 32.01 0.38 31.52
C SER A 298 30.79 0.24 30.58
N GLY A 299 30.34 1.33 29.95
CA GLY A 299 29.16 1.35 29.09
C GLY A 299 27.84 1.64 29.84
N LYS A 300 27.89 1.97 31.14
CA LYS A 300 26.74 2.33 31.94
C LYS A 300 26.32 3.77 31.63
N VAL A 301 25.04 3.99 31.38
CA VAL A 301 24.47 5.33 31.17
C VAL A 301 24.59 6.16 32.43
N THR A 302 25.24 7.30 32.32
CA THR A 302 25.44 8.27 33.40
C THR A 302 24.52 9.50 33.30
N SER A 303 24.16 9.88 32.08
CA SER A 303 23.20 10.94 31.81
C SER A 303 22.48 10.76 30.49
N SER A 304 21.33 11.41 30.31
CA SER A 304 20.61 11.49 29.05
C SER A 304 20.20 12.91 28.77
N GLU A 305 20.23 13.33 27.52
CA GLU A 305 19.87 14.65 27.03
C GLU A 305 19.00 14.52 25.77
N VAL A 306 17.94 15.30 25.65
CA VAL A 306 17.13 15.38 24.43
C VAL A 306 17.83 16.31 23.45
N LEU A 307 18.40 15.78 22.38
CA LEU A 307 19.01 16.58 21.30
C LEU A 307 17.95 17.19 20.39
N ASN A 308 16.92 16.40 20.06
CA ASN A 308 15.79 16.81 19.23
C ASN A 308 14.51 16.19 19.83
N PRO A 309 13.51 16.98 20.18
CA PRO A 309 12.26 16.45 20.75
C PRO A 309 11.46 15.59 19.76
N GLY A 310 11.86 15.59 18.49
CA GLY A 310 11.08 14.96 17.44
C GLY A 310 9.81 15.73 17.10
N ALA A 311 9.05 15.22 16.14
CA ALA A 311 7.75 15.77 15.80
C ALA A 311 6.87 14.66 15.22
N ARG A 312 5.59 14.67 15.57
CA ARG A 312 4.57 13.83 14.94
C ARG A 312 4.58 14.04 13.41
N GLY A 313 4.18 13.03 12.65
CA GLY A 313 4.00 13.14 11.20
C GLY A 313 2.97 14.19 10.81
N GLN A 314 3.04 14.64 9.57
CA GLN A 314 2.14 15.63 8.99
C GLN A 314 0.76 15.03 8.75
N ASP A 315 -0.29 15.85 8.89
CA ASP A 315 -1.66 15.39 8.66
C ASP A 315 -1.97 15.37 7.16
N LEU A 316 -2.53 14.25 6.71
CA LEU A 316 -3.02 14.06 5.34
C LEU A 316 -4.54 14.21 5.33
N LYS A 317 -5.04 15.21 4.60
CA LYS A 317 -6.46 15.39 4.35
C LYS A 317 -6.83 14.75 3.02
N LEU A 318 -7.90 13.96 3.00
CA LEU A 318 -8.37 13.22 1.83
C LEU A 318 -9.47 13.97 1.09
N THR A 319 -9.71 13.57 -0.16
CA THR A 319 -10.86 14.01 -0.96
C THR A 319 -12.17 13.34 -0.53
N ILE A 320 -12.08 12.24 0.22
CA ILE A 320 -13.21 11.47 0.75
C ILE A 320 -14.06 12.34 1.67
N ASP A 321 -15.38 12.24 1.50
CA ASP A 321 -16.39 12.71 2.45
C ASP A 321 -16.88 11.52 3.27
N ILE A 322 -16.59 11.48 4.56
CA ILE A 322 -16.88 10.30 5.38
C ILE A 322 -18.39 10.06 5.56
N ASP A 323 -19.19 11.09 5.55
CA ASP A 323 -20.65 10.94 5.67
C ASP A 323 -21.23 10.34 4.39
N LEU A 324 -20.77 10.82 3.22
CA LEU A 324 -21.12 10.23 1.93
C LEU A 324 -20.61 8.80 1.81
N GLN A 325 -19.39 8.53 2.26
CA GLN A 325 -18.78 7.19 2.25
C GLN A 325 -19.65 6.18 3.01
N LYS A 326 -20.04 6.52 4.25
CA LYS A 326 -20.89 5.67 5.09
C LYS A 326 -22.26 5.44 4.47
N GLU A 327 -22.85 6.48 3.84
CA GLU A 327 -24.12 6.33 3.15
C GLU A 327 -23.98 5.42 1.93
N VAL A 328 -22.90 5.58 1.13
CA VAL A 328 -22.63 4.69 -0.02
C VAL A 328 -22.49 3.24 0.43
N GLU A 329 -21.75 2.96 1.53
CA GLU A 329 -21.63 1.61 2.10
C GLU A 329 -22.98 1.03 2.53
N ALA A 330 -23.77 1.82 3.27
CA ALA A 330 -25.07 1.39 3.75
C ALA A 330 -26.05 1.11 2.60
N LEU A 331 -26.08 1.99 1.58
CA LEU A 331 -26.92 1.84 0.40
C LEU A 331 -26.46 0.65 -0.46
N LEU A 332 -25.14 0.41 -0.59
CA LEU A 332 -24.59 -0.74 -1.29
C LEU A 332 -25.01 -2.05 -0.60
N ASP A 333 -24.87 -2.14 0.72
CA ASP A 333 -25.30 -3.29 1.51
C ASP A 333 -26.82 -3.56 1.35
N LYS A 334 -27.62 -2.51 1.40
CA LYS A 334 -29.07 -2.58 1.18
C LYS A 334 -29.39 -3.11 -0.22
N GLN A 335 -28.69 -2.58 -1.24
CA GLN A 335 -28.91 -2.97 -2.64
C GLN A 335 -28.47 -4.43 -2.88
N ILE A 336 -27.37 -4.88 -2.32
CA ILE A 336 -26.91 -6.28 -2.37
C ILE A 336 -28.00 -7.21 -1.81
N LYS A 337 -28.52 -6.91 -0.61
CA LYS A 337 -29.59 -7.70 0.00
C LYS A 337 -30.84 -7.73 -0.88
N LYS A 338 -31.23 -6.59 -1.48
CA LYS A 338 -32.36 -6.48 -2.39
C LYS A 338 -32.16 -7.35 -3.63
N LEU A 339 -31.01 -7.22 -4.34
CA LEU A 339 -30.74 -8.00 -5.55
C LEU A 339 -30.69 -9.52 -5.24
N ARG A 340 -30.09 -9.92 -4.13
CA ARG A 340 -30.06 -11.32 -3.70
C ARG A 340 -31.46 -11.86 -3.40
N SER A 341 -32.35 -11.08 -2.78
CA SER A 341 -33.75 -11.48 -2.56
C SER A 341 -34.55 -11.62 -3.87
N GLN A 342 -34.12 -10.93 -4.92
CA GLN A 342 -34.67 -11.01 -6.28
C GLN A 342 -34.02 -12.11 -7.14
N GLY A 343 -33.20 -12.98 -6.57
CA GLY A 343 -32.62 -14.13 -7.26
C GLY A 343 -31.13 -14.03 -7.58
N ALA A 344 -30.46 -12.89 -7.34
CA ALA A 344 -29.00 -12.73 -7.60
C ALA A 344 -28.14 -13.42 -6.51
N LYS A 345 -28.40 -14.71 -6.25
CA LYS A 345 -27.72 -15.46 -5.17
C LYS A 345 -26.23 -15.74 -5.46
N ASP A 346 -25.86 -15.82 -6.74
CA ASP A 346 -24.48 -16.09 -7.19
C ASP A 346 -23.65 -14.82 -7.38
N MET A 347 -24.23 -13.63 -7.14
CA MET A 347 -23.51 -12.38 -7.14
C MET A 347 -22.39 -12.41 -6.09
N ASP A 348 -21.15 -12.22 -6.54
CA ASP A 348 -19.95 -12.36 -5.71
C ASP A 348 -19.18 -11.05 -5.50
N ASN A 349 -19.44 -10.01 -6.31
CA ASN A 349 -18.90 -8.67 -6.08
C ASN A 349 -19.97 -7.61 -6.37
N ALA A 350 -19.92 -6.54 -5.57
CA ALA A 350 -20.68 -5.31 -5.81
C ALA A 350 -19.79 -4.11 -5.45
N MET A 351 -19.68 -3.14 -6.35
CA MET A 351 -18.75 -2.02 -6.19
C MET A 351 -19.36 -0.73 -6.69
N MET A 352 -19.00 0.38 -6.04
CA MET A 352 -19.35 1.74 -6.46
C MET A 352 -18.17 2.68 -6.26
N VAL A 353 -17.95 3.58 -7.22
CA VAL A 353 -17.03 4.71 -7.12
C VAL A 353 -17.82 5.98 -7.37
N VAL A 354 -17.57 7.00 -6.55
CA VAL A 354 -18.16 8.35 -6.67
C VAL A 354 -17.03 9.36 -6.78
N GLN A 355 -17.04 10.15 -7.85
CA GLN A 355 -15.94 11.06 -8.21
C GLN A 355 -16.49 12.43 -8.60
N ASN A 356 -15.75 13.50 -8.31
CA ASN A 356 -15.99 14.80 -8.89
C ASN A 356 -15.35 14.87 -10.29
N PRO A 357 -16.12 15.02 -11.38
CA PRO A 357 -15.59 14.97 -12.74
C PRO A 357 -14.70 16.17 -13.11
N LYS A 358 -14.83 17.30 -12.40
CA LYS A 358 -14.12 18.55 -12.71
C LYS A 358 -12.69 18.56 -12.20
N ASN A 359 -12.42 17.92 -11.06
CA ASN A 359 -11.10 18.01 -10.39
C ASN A 359 -10.50 16.64 -10.05
N GLY A 360 -11.23 15.54 -10.27
CA GLY A 360 -10.73 14.19 -10.03
C GLY A 360 -10.82 13.70 -8.58
N ASP A 361 -11.37 14.50 -7.65
CA ASP A 361 -11.59 14.08 -6.26
C ASP A 361 -12.40 12.79 -6.19
N ILE A 362 -11.90 11.75 -5.55
CA ILE A 362 -12.69 10.60 -5.14
C ILE A 362 -13.45 10.98 -3.88
N LEU A 363 -14.79 11.08 -4.01
CA LEU A 363 -15.67 11.49 -2.92
C LEU A 363 -16.05 10.33 -2.01
N ALA A 364 -16.26 9.15 -2.60
CA ALA A 364 -16.47 7.87 -1.93
C ALA A 364 -16.12 6.72 -2.87
N LEU A 365 -15.72 5.61 -2.29
CA LEU A 365 -15.56 4.34 -3.01
C LEU A 365 -15.87 3.17 -2.07
N SER A 366 -16.66 2.22 -2.53
CA SER A 366 -17.01 1.05 -1.73
C SER A 366 -17.07 -0.20 -2.59
N GLY A 367 -16.55 -1.29 -2.05
CA GLY A 367 -16.57 -2.60 -2.66
C GLY A 367 -16.90 -3.68 -1.62
N LYS A 368 -17.69 -4.65 -2.03
CA LYS A 368 -18.04 -5.83 -1.23
C LYS A 368 -17.77 -7.10 -2.03
N GLN A 369 -17.07 -8.04 -1.40
CA GLN A 369 -17.06 -9.44 -1.83
C GLN A 369 -18.15 -10.20 -1.08
N ILE A 370 -18.86 -11.07 -1.79
CA ILE A 370 -20.03 -11.78 -1.27
C ILE A 370 -19.80 -13.27 -1.48
N ASN A 371 -19.76 -14.04 -0.41
CA ASN A 371 -19.64 -15.48 -0.52
C ASN A 371 -20.99 -16.16 -0.82
N LYS A 372 -20.98 -17.46 -1.09
CA LYS A 372 -22.20 -18.26 -1.40
C LYS A 372 -23.28 -18.18 -0.31
N SER A 373 -22.91 -18.06 0.96
CA SER A 373 -23.86 -17.91 2.08
C SER A 373 -24.46 -16.51 2.17
N GLY A 374 -23.95 -15.53 1.39
CA GLY A 374 -24.38 -14.13 1.40
C GLY A 374 -23.66 -13.27 2.43
N LYS A 375 -22.60 -13.79 3.09
CA LYS A 375 -21.74 -12.97 3.94
C LYS A 375 -20.97 -12.00 3.08
N MET A 376 -21.05 -10.73 3.44
CA MET A 376 -20.32 -9.62 2.80
C MET A 376 -19.01 -9.35 3.55
N THR A 377 -17.97 -9.00 2.79
CA THR A 377 -16.66 -8.58 3.31
C THR A 377 -16.25 -7.33 2.55
N ASP A 378 -15.70 -6.33 3.23
CA ASP A 378 -15.22 -5.10 2.59
C ASP A 378 -14.11 -5.40 1.60
N TYR A 379 -14.21 -4.81 0.43
CA TYR A 379 -13.28 -4.98 -0.67
C TYR A 379 -13.12 -3.68 -1.49
N ASP A 380 -12.99 -2.55 -0.79
CA ASP A 380 -12.90 -1.22 -1.41
C ASP A 380 -11.74 -1.13 -2.42
N ILE A 381 -10.61 -1.79 -2.11
CA ILE A 381 -9.47 -1.88 -3.03
C ILE A 381 -9.83 -2.53 -4.37
N GLY A 382 -10.85 -3.39 -4.41
CA GLY A 382 -11.33 -4.04 -5.63
C GLY A 382 -11.82 -3.04 -6.67
N THR A 383 -12.21 -1.83 -6.27
CA THR A 383 -12.66 -0.78 -7.17
C THR A 383 -11.59 -0.34 -8.18
N PHE A 384 -10.31 -0.55 -7.92
CA PHE A 384 -9.19 -0.21 -8.82
C PHE A 384 -8.19 -1.37 -9.03
N THR A 385 -8.33 -2.47 -8.30
CA THR A 385 -7.45 -3.65 -8.46
C THR A 385 -8.13 -4.83 -9.13
N SER A 386 -9.48 -4.82 -9.23
CA SER A 386 -10.26 -5.88 -9.89
C SER A 386 -10.92 -5.35 -11.17
N GLN A 387 -11.00 -6.23 -12.16
CA GLN A 387 -11.49 -5.90 -13.50
C GLN A 387 -12.60 -6.84 -13.94
N PHE A 388 -13.54 -6.31 -14.71
CA PHE A 388 -14.75 -7.01 -15.12
C PHE A 388 -15.10 -6.69 -16.57
N ALA A 389 -15.77 -7.62 -17.26
CA ALA A 389 -16.47 -7.32 -18.48
C ALA A 389 -17.64 -6.39 -18.15
N VAL A 390 -17.73 -5.24 -18.80
CA VAL A 390 -18.64 -4.14 -18.44
C VAL A 390 -19.76 -3.90 -19.42
N GLY A 391 -19.73 -4.60 -20.56
CA GLY A 391 -20.79 -4.54 -21.58
C GLY A 391 -21.03 -3.14 -22.11
N SER A 392 -22.28 -2.88 -22.40
CA SER A 392 -22.75 -1.69 -23.13
C SER A 392 -22.40 -0.33 -22.51
N SER A 393 -21.83 -0.27 -21.31
CA SER A 393 -21.37 1.00 -20.71
C SER A 393 -20.28 1.67 -21.55
N VAL A 394 -19.45 0.91 -22.30
CA VAL A 394 -18.37 1.48 -23.14
C VAL A 394 -18.84 2.14 -24.44
N LYS A 395 -20.10 1.99 -24.85
CA LYS A 395 -20.61 2.36 -26.17
C LYS A 395 -20.39 3.82 -26.52
N GLY A 396 -20.41 4.75 -25.55
CA GLY A 396 -20.04 6.14 -25.79
C GLY A 396 -18.61 6.26 -26.29
N GLY A 397 -17.67 5.51 -25.69
CA GLY A 397 -16.27 5.44 -26.15
C GLY A 397 -16.12 4.83 -27.54
N THR A 398 -16.94 3.82 -27.88
CA THR A 398 -16.99 3.24 -29.21
C THR A 398 -17.42 4.25 -30.28
N LEU A 399 -18.44 5.06 -30.00
CA LEU A 399 -18.87 6.13 -30.92
C LEU A 399 -17.79 7.22 -31.03
N LEU A 400 -17.16 7.64 -29.94
CA LEU A 400 -16.03 8.59 -29.99
C LEU A 400 -14.90 8.07 -30.88
N ALA A 401 -14.53 6.79 -30.78
CA ALA A 401 -13.55 6.16 -31.66
C ALA A 401 -14.02 6.17 -33.13
N GLY A 402 -15.29 5.91 -33.37
CA GLY A 402 -15.92 5.98 -34.70
C GLY A 402 -15.80 7.36 -35.33
N TYR A 403 -16.11 8.42 -34.59
CA TYR A 403 -16.01 9.82 -35.05
C TYR A 403 -14.55 10.21 -35.32
N GLN A 404 -13.63 9.94 -34.39
CA GLN A 404 -12.21 10.26 -34.53
C GLN A 404 -11.59 9.68 -35.80
N ASN A 405 -12.02 8.49 -36.19
CA ASN A 405 -11.52 7.81 -37.37
C ASN A 405 -12.40 8.03 -38.61
N LYS A 406 -13.38 8.94 -38.55
CA LYS A 406 -14.30 9.27 -39.64
C LYS A 406 -15.10 8.07 -40.19
N ALA A 407 -15.24 7.02 -39.36
CA ALA A 407 -16.04 5.84 -39.70
C ALA A 407 -17.54 6.16 -39.66
N ILE A 408 -17.93 7.10 -38.79
CA ILE A 408 -19.31 7.61 -38.69
C ILE A 408 -19.30 9.13 -38.52
N LYS A 409 -20.45 9.77 -38.81
CA LYS A 409 -20.67 11.20 -38.60
C LYS A 409 -21.69 11.44 -37.49
N VAL A 410 -21.61 12.60 -36.83
CA VAL A 410 -22.60 13.04 -35.84
C VAL A 410 -24.01 13.06 -36.44
N GLY A 411 -24.92 12.35 -35.77
CA GLY A 411 -26.34 12.24 -36.21
C GLY A 411 -26.54 11.22 -37.34
N GLU A 412 -25.55 10.46 -37.74
CA GLU A 412 -25.68 9.44 -38.76
C GLU A 412 -26.73 8.40 -38.38
N THR A 413 -27.60 8.08 -39.29
CA THR A 413 -28.67 7.04 -39.13
C THR A 413 -28.21 5.71 -39.68
N MET A 414 -28.53 4.63 -38.99
CA MET A 414 -28.36 3.26 -39.44
C MET A 414 -29.58 2.42 -39.12
N VAL A 415 -29.83 1.41 -39.93
CA VAL A 415 -30.89 0.44 -39.63
C VAL A 415 -30.38 -0.54 -38.58
N ASP A 416 -31.07 -0.63 -37.44
CA ASP A 416 -30.90 -1.68 -36.46
C ASP A 416 -31.74 -2.89 -36.89
N GLU A 417 -31.06 -3.98 -37.24
CA GLU A 417 -31.63 -5.20 -37.82
C GLU A 417 -30.75 -6.39 -37.45
N PRO A 418 -31.22 -7.64 -37.45
CA PRO A 418 -30.33 -8.80 -37.32
C PRO A 418 -29.26 -8.79 -38.41
N LEU A 419 -27.99 -8.79 -38.00
CA LEU A 419 -26.84 -8.87 -38.92
C LEU A 419 -26.48 -10.32 -39.19
N HIS A 420 -26.66 -10.72 -40.46
CA HIS A 420 -26.33 -12.07 -40.92
C HIS A 420 -24.94 -12.09 -41.59
N PHE A 421 -24.06 -12.92 -41.11
CA PHE A 421 -22.71 -13.10 -41.66
C PHE A 421 -22.54 -14.45 -42.29
N GLN A 422 -21.52 -14.60 -43.14
CA GLN A 422 -21.13 -15.86 -43.73
C GLN A 422 -20.86 -16.89 -42.61
N GLY A 423 -21.22 -18.16 -42.84
CA GLY A 423 -21.08 -19.22 -41.85
C GLY A 423 -22.20 -19.30 -40.81
N GLY A 424 -23.29 -18.53 -40.97
CA GLY A 424 -24.49 -18.59 -40.13
C GLY A 424 -24.44 -17.79 -38.86
N LEU A 425 -23.35 -17.03 -38.59
CA LEU A 425 -23.28 -16.13 -37.45
C LEU A 425 -24.31 -15.01 -37.57
N THR A 426 -25.10 -14.83 -36.53
CA THR A 426 -26.07 -13.72 -36.44
C THR A 426 -25.81 -12.89 -35.21
N LYS A 427 -25.67 -11.57 -35.37
CA LYS A 427 -25.56 -10.57 -34.30
C LYS A 427 -26.77 -9.65 -34.30
N ARG A 428 -27.27 -9.26 -33.10
CA ARG A 428 -28.50 -8.45 -32.98
C ARG A 428 -28.47 -7.56 -31.75
N SER A 429 -29.34 -6.58 -31.72
CA SER A 429 -29.65 -5.76 -30.54
C SER A 429 -30.67 -6.45 -29.64
N TYR A 430 -30.56 -6.20 -28.34
CA TYR A 430 -31.49 -6.78 -27.36
C TYR A 430 -32.90 -6.19 -27.48
N PHE A 431 -33.03 -4.84 -27.70
CA PHE A 431 -34.28 -4.12 -27.81
C PHE A 431 -35.01 -4.43 -29.13
N ASN A 432 -34.27 -4.81 -30.18
CA ASN A 432 -34.79 -5.09 -31.52
C ASN A 432 -34.25 -6.44 -32.04
N LYS A 433 -34.94 -7.52 -31.69
CA LYS A 433 -34.45 -8.89 -32.00
C LYS A 433 -34.70 -9.29 -33.45
N ASN A 434 -35.78 -8.84 -34.07
CA ASN A 434 -36.22 -9.33 -35.39
C ASN A 434 -36.72 -8.21 -36.31
N GLY A 435 -36.73 -6.94 -35.86
CA GLY A 435 -37.27 -5.82 -36.60
C GLY A 435 -36.22 -5.05 -37.42
N HIS A 436 -36.67 -4.05 -38.16
CA HIS A 436 -35.87 -3.09 -38.88
C HIS A 436 -36.24 -1.69 -38.39
N VAL A 437 -35.37 -1.07 -37.61
CA VAL A 437 -35.62 0.26 -37.01
C VAL A 437 -34.48 1.19 -37.38
N THR A 438 -34.78 2.31 -38.04
CA THR A 438 -33.77 3.34 -38.33
C THR A 438 -33.54 4.19 -37.10
N ILE A 439 -32.30 4.23 -36.58
CA ILE A 439 -31.90 5.00 -35.42
C ILE A 439 -30.63 5.79 -35.71
N ASN A 440 -30.48 6.93 -35.04
CA ASN A 440 -29.22 7.68 -35.02
C ASN A 440 -28.32 7.27 -33.82
N ASP A 441 -27.15 7.88 -33.71
CA ASP A 441 -26.17 7.64 -32.66
C ASP A 441 -26.69 7.90 -31.24
N LYS A 442 -27.49 8.96 -30.99
CA LYS A 442 -28.12 9.25 -29.69
C LYS A 442 -29.15 8.17 -29.32
N GLN A 443 -30.02 7.81 -30.27
CA GLN A 443 -30.96 6.73 -30.08
C GLN A 443 -30.29 5.38 -29.89
N ALA A 444 -29.13 5.17 -30.53
CA ALA A 444 -28.33 3.97 -30.33
C ALA A 444 -27.80 3.88 -28.90
N LEU A 445 -27.40 5.00 -28.26
CA LEU A 445 -27.04 5.04 -26.83
C LEU A 445 -28.27 4.86 -25.93
N MET A 446 -29.40 5.52 -26.25
CA MET A 446 -30.67 5.45 -25.52
C MET A 446 -31.16 3.99 -25.39
N HIS A 447 -31.30 3.30 -26.52
CA HIS A 447 -31.75 1.90 -26.59
C HIS A 447 -30.65 0.88 -26.36
N SER A 448 -29.41 1.33 -26.20
CA SER A 448 -28.23 0.44 -26.07
C SER A 448 -28.07 -0.51 -27.28
N SER A 449 -28.21 0.00 -28.53
CA SER A 449 -28.08 -0.77 -29.76
C SER A 449 -26.69 -1.45 -29.85
N ASN A 450 -26.66 -2.76 -29.99
CA ASN A 450 -25.44 -3.51 -30.33
C ASN A 450 -25.14 -3.37 -31.83
N VAL A 451 -26.17 -3.43 -32.66
CA VAL A 451 -26.06 -3.38 -34.11
C VAL A 451 -25.41 -2.08 -34.58
N TYR A 452 -25.80 -0.95 -34.01
CA TYR A 452 -25.19 0.34 -34.35
C TYR A 452 -23.67 0.30 -34.05
N MET A 453 -23.23 -0.28 -32.91
CA MET A 453 -21.83 -0.42 -32.56
C MET A 453 -21.10 -1.40 -33.46
N PHE A 454 -21.72 -2.53 -33.82
CA PHE A 454 -21.14 -3.49 -34.78
C PHE A 454 -20.95 -2.85 -36.16
N LYS A 455 -21.96 -2.13 -36.67
CA LYS A 455 -21.84 -1.40 -37.94
C LYS A 455 -20.77 -0.30 -37.85
N THR A 456 -20.63 0.39 -36.72
CA THR A 456 -19.54 1.35 -36.48
C THR A 456 -18.17 0.66 -36.53
N ALA A 457 -18.01 -0.49 -35.86
CA ALA A 457 -16.78 -1.27 -35.88
C ALA A 457 -16.44 -1.76 -37.30
N LEU A 458 -17.41 -2.29 -38.04
CA LEU A 458 -17.22 -2.71 -39.43
C LEU A 458 -16.77 -1.53 -40.32
N LYS A 459 -17.42 -0.36 -40.20
CA LYS A 459 -16.97 0.86 -40.92
C LYS A 459 -15.55 1.29 -40.52
N LEU A 460 -15.19 1.11 -39.24
CA LEU A 460 -13.83 1.39 -38.76
C LEU A 460 -12.78 0.44 -39.36
N ALA A 461 -13.19 -0.79 -39.71
CA ALA A 461 -12.38 -1.77 -40.44
C ALA A 461 -12.31 -1.47 -41.96
N GLY A 462 -13.17 -0.59 -42.47
CA GLY A 462 -13.27 -0.30 -43.90
C GLY A 462 -14.25 -1.20 -44.65
N ASP A 463 -14.96 -2.09 -43.95
CA ASP A 463 -15.90 -3.08 -44.48
C ASP A 463 -17.34 -2.77 -44.01
N PRO A 464 -18.06 -1.82 -44.62
CA PRO A 464 -19.46 -1.53 -44.26
C PRO A 464 -20.34 -2.77 -44.41
N TYR A 465 -21.25 -2.97 -43.44
CA TYR A 465 -22.13 -4.12 -43.40
C TYR A 465 -23.01 -4.28 -44.63
N TYR A 466 -23.07 -5.50 -45.18
CA TYR A 466 -24.14 -6.02 -46.04
C TYR A 466 -24.49 -7.48 -45.65
N SER A 467 -25.72 -7.90 -45.88
CA SER A 467 -26.18 -9.22 -45.44
C SER A 467 -25.43 -10.33 -46.13
N GLY A 468 -24.96 -11.32 -45.36
CA GLY A 468 -24.21 -12.48 -45.87
C GLY A 468 -22.69 -12.21 -46.03
N MET A 469 -22.19 -11.00 -45.68
CA MET A 469 -20.75 -10.71 -45.78
C MET A 469 -19.91 -11.61 -44.86
N ALA A 470 -18.66 -11.86 -45.25
CA ALA A 470 -17.66 -12.41 -44.35
C ALA A 470 -17.27 -11.34 -43.33
N LEU A 471 -16.87 -11.74 -42.12
CA LEU A 471 -16.24 -10.84 -41.16
C LEU A 471 -14.87 -10.35 -41.67
N PRO A 472 -14.43 -9.13 -41.30
CA PRO A 472 -13.12 -8.58 -41.68
C PRO A 472 -11.98 -9.55 -41.36
N SER A 473 -11.09 -9.80 -42.34
CA SER A 473 -9.93 -10.69 -42.14
C SER A 473 -8.80 -10.03 -41.37
N ASP A 474 -8.58 -8.72 -41.54
CA ASP A 474 -7.64 -7.90 -40.74
C ASP A 474 -8.41 -7.09 -39.71
N ILE A 475 -8.35 -7.56 -38.45
CA ILE A 475 -8.95 -6.90 -37.29
C ILE A 475 -7.93 -6.19 -36.41
N SER A 476 -6.62 -6.36 -36.66
CA SER A 476 -5.57 -5.83 -35.78
C SER A 476 -5.57 -4.28 -35.77
N SER A 477 -5.52 -3.68 -36.95
CA SER A 477 -5.50 -2.22 -37.11
C SER A 477 -6.80 -1.57 -36.60
N PRO A 478 -8.00 -2.02 -37.01
CA PRO A 478 -9.27 -1.42 -36.52
C PRO A 478 -9.50 -1.61 -35.03
N ALA A 479 -9.10 -2.73 -34.43
CA ALA A 479 -9.18 -2.94 -33.00
C ALA A 479 -8.27 -1.99 -32.23
N GLN A 480 -7.05 -1.76 -32.73
CA GLN A 480 -6.15 -0.75 -32.12
C GLN A 480 -6.74 0.67 -32.21
N LYS A 481 -7.41 1.03 -33.33
CA LYS A 481 -8.10 2.32 -33.44
C LYS A 481 -9.22 2.44 -32.39
N LEU A 482 -10.02 1.37 -32.21
CA LEU A 482 -11.08 1.33 -31.20
C LEU A 482 -10.50 1.46 -29.79
N ARG A 483 -9.47 0.65 -29.45
CA ARG A 483 -8.80 0.69 -28.14
C ARG A 483 -8.15 2.05 -27.87
N ARG A 484 -7.51 2.69 -28.86
CA ARG A 484 -6.99 4.06 -28.69
C ARG A 484 -8.08 5.08 -28.33
N GLY A 485 -9.26 4.97 -28.92
CA GLY A 485 -10.40 5.80 -28.54
C GLY A 485 -10.85 5.55 -27.10
N LEU A 486 -10.95 4.27 -26.69
CA LEU A 486 -11.27 3.87 -25.31
C LEU A 486 -10.20 4.33 -24.30
N ASN A 487 -8.91 4.23 -24.64
CA ASN A 487 -7.80 4.67 -23.80
C ASN A 487 -7.83 6.18 -23.50
N GLN A 488 -8.26 7.00 -24.47
CA GLN A 488 -8.34 8.46 -24.30
C GLN A 488 -9.37 8.84 -23.22
N VAL A 489 -10.38 8.02 -22.98
CA VAL A 489 -11.37 8.23 -21.92
C VAL A 489 -11.04 7.47 -20.63
N GLY A 490 -9.91 6.74 -20.56
CA GLY A 490 -9.44 6.06 -19.35
C GLY A 490 -9.66 4.54 -19.31
N LEU A 491 -10.33 3.95 -20.33
CA LEU A 491 -10.56 2.52 -20.38
C LEU A 491 -9.34 1.77 -20.96
N GLY A 492 -8.85 0.73 -20.27
CA GLY A 492 -7.71 -0.08 -20.70
C GLY A 492 -6.33 0.54 -20.44
N VAL A 493 -6.28 1.62 -19.66
CA VAL A 493 -5.06 2.27 -19.16
C VAL A 493 -5.17 2.54 -17.67
N LYS A 494 -4.05 2.74 -16.98
CA LYS A 494 -4.10 3.19 -15.59
C LYS A 494 -4.78 4.55 -15.50
N THR A 495 -5.62 4.73 -14.49
CA THR A 495 -6.27 6.02 -14.22
C THR A 495 -5.31 7.03 -13.64
N GLY A 496 -4.23 6.53 -12.99
CA GLY A 496 -3.21 7.33 -12.32
C GLY A 496 -3.59 7.72 -10.89
N ILE A 497 -4.54 7.01 -10.27
CA ILE A 497 -4.88 7.25 -8.86
C ILE A 497 -3.62 7.18 -7.97
N ASP A 498 -3.56 8.01 -6.96
CA ASP A 498 -2.47 8.09 -5.98
C ASP A 498 -2.50 6.95 -4.95
N LEU A 499 -2.74 5.73 -5.42
CA LEU A 499 -2.68 4.48 -4.65
C LEU A 499 -1.85 3.43 -5.41
N PRO A 500 -1.10 2.58 -4.71
CA PRO A 500 -0.36 1.49 -5.33
C PRO A 500 -1.28 0.36 -5.83
N ASN A 501 -0.73 -0.51 -6.68
CA ASN A 501 -1.36 -1.74 -7.17
C ASN A 501 -2.59 -1.55 -8.09
N GLU A 502 -2.75 -0.36 -8.69
CA GLU A 502 -3.77 -0.15 -9.71
C GLU A 502 -3.54 -1.07 -10.92
N THR A 503 -4.61 -1.75 -11.38
CA THR A 503 -4.60 -2.49 -12.66
C THR A 503 -5.11 -1.63 -13.82
N ARG A 504 -4.56 -1.87 -15.00
CA ARG A 504 -5.07 -1.27 -16.26
C ARG A 504 -6.27 -1.99 -16.86
N GLY A 505 -6.79 -3.03 -16.21
CA GLY A 505 -7.72 -3.98 -16.80
C GLY A 505 -6.97 -5.06 -17.60
N GLN A 506 -7.72 -5.99 -18.17
CA GLN A 506 -7.20 -7.03 -19.03
C GLN A 506 -7.53 -6.72 -20.49
N ILE A 507 -6.48 -6.59 -21.28
CA ILE A 507 -6.57 -6.37 -22.71
C ILE A 507 -6.26 -7.71 -23.38
N GLU A 508 -7.30 -8.36 -23.90
CA GLU A 508 -7.15 -9.67 -24.52
C GLU A 508 -6.52 -9.57 -25.91
N PRO A 509 -5.60 -10.47 -26.26
CA PRO A 509 -5.11 -10.58 -27.63
C PRO A 509 -6.27 -10.89 -28.59
N LEU A 510 -6.49 -10.06 -29.59
CA LEU A 510 -7.41 -10.39 -30.67
C LEU A 510 -6.79 -11.53 -31.49
N THR A 511 -7.20 -12.74 -31.16
CA THR A 511 -6.89 -13.92 -31.94
C THR A 511 -7.64 -13.87 -33.29
N ASN A 512 -7.37 -14.80 -34.20
CA ASN A 512 -7.96 -14.85 -35.54
C ASN A 512 -9.51 -15.06 -35.56
N ASN A 513 -10.21 -14.57 -34.52
CA ASN A 513 -11.67 -14.60 -34.47
C ASN A 513 -12.23 -13.16 -34.59
N PRO A 514 -12.64 -12.76 -35.79
CA PRO A 514 -13.22 -11.45 -36.06
C PRO A 514 -14.49 -11.14 -35.27
N GLY A 515 -15.19 -12.15 -34.77
CA GLY A 515 -16.35 -11.96 -33.87
C GLY A 515 -15.96 -11.24 -32.57
N ASN A 516 -14.76 -11.52 -32.03
CA ASN A 516 -14.24 -10.87 -30.82
C ASN A 516 -14.02 -9.35 -31.01
N TYR A 517 -13.67 -8.93 -32.23
CA TYR A 517 -13.57 -7.50 -32.57
C TYR A 517 -14.92 -6.79 -32.49
N LEU A 518 -15.99 -7.43 -32.97
CA LEU A 518 -17.35 -6.88 -32.81
C LEU A 518 -17.72 -6.82 -31.31
N ASP A 519 -17.41 -7.88 -30.55
CA ASP A 519 -17.70 -7.96 -29.11
C ASP A 519 -16.92 -6.90 -28.31
N LEU A 520 -15.68 -6.56 -28.71
CA LEU A 520 -14.92 -5.44 -28.16
C LEU A 520 -15.69 -4.11 -28.27
N SER A 521 -16.41 -3.87 -29.40
CA SER A 521 -17.15 -2.63 -29.63
C SER A 521 -18.34 -2.43 -28.67
N ILE A 522 -18.79 -3.47 -27.99
CA ILE A 522 -19.89 -3.46 -27.03
C ILE A 522 -19.44 -3.79 -25.60
N GLY A 523 -18.13 -3.89 -25.33
CA GLY A 523 -17.57 -4.12 -23.99
C GLY A 523 -17.66 -5.56 -23.48
N GLN A 524 -17.71 -6.53 -24.37
CA GLN A 524 -17.80 -7.96 -24.04
C GLN A 524 -16.44 -8.68 -24.12
N TYR A 525 -15.37 -8.00 -24.45
CA TYR A 525 -14.07 -8.64 -24.72
C TYR A 525 -12.98 -8.20 -23.76
N ASP A 526 -12.63 -6.92 -23.75
CA ASP A 526 -11.68 -6.37 -22.75
C ASP A 526 -12.38 -6.14 -21.41
N THR A 527 -11.63 -6.18 -20.30
CA THR A 527 -12.18 -5.94 -18.95
C THR A 527 -11.62 -4.66 -18.34
N TYR A 528 -12.42 -4.02 -17.49
CA TYR A 528 -12.11 -2.71 -16.92
C TYR A 528 -12.47 -2.66 -15.43
N THR A 529 -11.81 -1.76 -14.68
CA THR A 529 -12.11 -1.56 -13.27
C THR A 529 -13.28 -0.59 -13.06
N PRO A 530 -13.98 -0.64 -11.92
CA PRO A 530 -14.97 0.38 -11.55
C PRO A 530 -14.42 1.80 -11.58
N LEU A 531 -13.17 2.01 -11.15
CA LEU A 531 -12.50 3.31 -11.19
C LEU A 531 -12.27 3.81 -12.63
N GLN A 532 -11.88 2.93 -13.55
CA GLN A 532 -11.78 3.27 -14.97
C GLN A 532 -13.13 3.70 -15.56
N LEU A 533 -14.22 3.01 -15.19
CA LEU A 533 -15.57 3.40 -15.59
C LEU A 533 -15.95 4.77 -15.03
N SER A 534 -15.60 5.07 -13.77
CA SER A 534 -15.84 6.38 -13.16
C SER A 534 -15.04 7.47 -13.87
N GLN A 535 -13.75 7.25 -14.17
CA GLN A 535 -12.94 8.20 -14.94
C GLN A 535 -13.47 8.39 -16.36
N TYR A 536 -13.92 7.32 -17.01
CA TYR A 536 -14.53 7.39 -18.34
C TYR A 536 -15.77 8.29 -18.35
N VAL A 537 -16.73 8.04 -17.48
CA VAL A 537 -17.95 8.85 -17.44
C VAL A 537 -17.66 10.27 -16.98
N SER A 538 -16.69 10.47 -16.09
CA SER A 538 -16.19 11.80 -15.70
C SER A 538 -15.59 12.55 -16.88
N THR A 539 -14.84 11.87 -17.75
CA THR A 539 -14.27 12.47 -18.98
C THR A 539 -15.38 12.95 -19.93
N ILE A 540 -16.44 12.16 -20.10
CA ILE A 540 -17.60 12.57 -20.90
C ILE A 540 -18.31 13.79 -20.24
N ALA A 541 -18.53 13.74 -18.93
CA ALA A 541 -19.19 14.81 -18.17
C ALA A 541 -18.36 16.11 -18.16
N ASN A 542 -17.04 16.03 -18.29
CA ASN A 542 -16.11 17.16 -18.27
C ASN A 542 -15.61 17.52 -19.68
N ASP A 543 -16.51 17.52 -20.66
CA ASP A 543 -16.27 17.96 -22.05
C ASP A 543 -15.02 17.38 -22.71
N GLY A 544 -14.71 16.11 -22.36
CA GLY A 544 -13.59 15.36 -22.90
C GLY A 544 -12.23 15.58 -22.19
N TYR A 545 -12.19 16.34 -21.11
CA TYR A 545 -10.99 16.44 -20.26
C TYR A 545 -10.91 15.28 -19.30
N ARG A 546 -9.91 14.42 -19.47
CA ARG A 546 -9.62 13.31 -18.56
C ARG A 546 -8.74 13.79 -17.41
N ILE A 547 -9.30 13.81 -16.21
CA ILE A 547 -8.62 14.21 -14.99
C ILE A 547 -8.10 12.98 -14.25
N GLN A 548 -6.92 13.08 -13.67
CA GLN A 548 -6.35 12.07 -12.79
C GLN A 548 -7.20 11.98 -11.51
N PRO A 549 -7.79 10.81 -11.19
CA PRO A 549 -8.45 10.63 -9.90
C PRO A 549 -7.40 10.62 -8.77
N HIS A 550 -7.76 11.18 -7.63
CA HIS A 550 -6.87 11.20 -6.47
C HIS A 550 -7.66 11.15 -5.15
N ILE A 551 -7.01 10.62 -4.12
CA ILE A 551 -7.56 10.52 -2.77
C ILE A 551 -6.91 11.54 -1.83
N GLY A 552 -5.62 11.84 -1.97
CA GLY A 552 -4.99 12.92 -1.21
C GLY A 552 -5.49 14.29 -1.65
N LEU A 553 -5.84 15.16 -0.69
CA LEU A 553 -6.34 16.51 -0.96
C LEU A 553 -5.34 17.59 -0.52
N THR A 554 -4.94 17.56 0.76
CA THR A 554 -3.99 18.54 1.32
C THR A 554 -3.10 17.89 2.38
N ILE A 555 -1.89 18.44 2.52
CA ILE A 555 -0.94 18.08 3.58
C ILE A 555 -0.82 19.28 4.52
N HIS A 556 -0.92 19.03 5.82
CA HIS A 556 -0.84 20.03 6.85
C HIS A 556 0.31 19.74 7.82
N GLU A 557 0.95 20.79 8.34
CA GLU A 557 1.97 20.63 9.37
C GLU A 557 1.34 20.03 10.64
N SER A 558 2.15 19.24 11.35
CA SER A 558 1.70 18.66 12.62
C SER A 558 1.61 19.74 13.71
N THR A 559 0.60 19.65 14.56
CA THR A 559 0.44 20.47 15.76
C THR A 559 0.44 19.59 17.00
N ASN A 560 0.73 20.18 18.16
CA ASN A 560 0.60 19.51 19.46
C ASN A 560 -0.84 19.54 20.00
N LYS A 561 -1.77 20.10 19.22
CA LYS A 561 -3.19 20.21 19.54
C LYS A 561 -4.01 19.29 18.63
N ASP A 562 -5.28 19.08 18.98
CA ASP A 562 -6.22 18.29 18.19
C ASP A 562 -6.69 18.99 16.89
N GLU A 563 -6.35 20.25 16.72
CA GLU A 563 -6.67 21.04 15.53
C GLU A 563 -5.76 20.69 14.33
N VAL A 564 -6.26 20.93 13.12
CA VAL A 564 -5.50 20.78 11.87
C VAL A 564 -4.50 21.95 11.77
N GLY A 565 -3.25 21.62 11.52
CA GLY A 565 -2.18 22.62 11.40
C GLY A 565 -2.24 23.44 10.09
N PRO A 566 -1.29 24.36 9.92
CA PRO A 566 -1.17 25.16 8.70
C PRO A 566 -1.06 24.31 7.46
N LEU A 567 -1.64 24.80 6.35
CA LEU A 567 -1.53 24.15 5.04
C LEU A 567 -0.07 24.20 4.57
N LYS A 568 0.48 23.02 4.24
CA LYS A 568 1.81 22.87 3.66
C LYS A 568 1.78 22.67 2.14
N LYS A 569 0.89 21.80 1.67
CA LYS A 569 0.79 21.45 0.25
C LYS A 569 -0.65 21.12 -0.13
N LYS A 570 -1.07 21.60 -1.29
CA LYS A 570 -2.31 21.18 -1.93
C LYS A 570 -2.01 20.13 -3.00
N ILE A 571 -2.82 19.08 -3.08
CA ILE A 571 -2.78 18.04 -4.11
C ILE A 571 -3.97 18.31 -5.01
N ASN A 572 -3.75 18.41 -6.31
CA ASN A 572 -4.80 18.63 -7.30
C ASN A 572 -4.75 17.52 -8.34
N GLY A 573 -5.90 17.14 -8.85
CA GLY A 573 -5.97 16.27 -10.01
C GLY A 573 -5.32 16.93 -11.24
N THR A 574 -4.53 16.17 -11.96
CA THR A 574 -3.85 16.62 -13.18
C THR A 574 -4.72 16.28 -14.39
N VAL A 575 -4.80 17.21 -15.37
CA VAL A 575 -5.36 16.89 -16.68
C VAL A 575 -4.41 15.93 -17.40
N LEU A 576 -4.83 14.68 -17.57
CA LEU A 576 -4.02 13.65 -18.23
C LEU A 576 -4.02 13.82 -19.75
N ASN A 577 -5.19 14.10 -20.33
CA ASN A 577 -5.39 14.45 -21.74
C ASN A 577 -6.76 15.08 -21.96
N LYS A 578 -6.92 15.68 -23.12
CA LYS A 578 -8.22 15.96 -23.75
C LYS A 578 -8.44 14.95 -24.88
N VAL A 579 -9.64 14.41 -25.01
CA VAL A 579 -9.98 13.50 -26.13
C VAL A 579 -9.87 14.22 -27.46
N ASN A 580 -9.48 13.49 -28.50
CA ASN A 580 -9.28 14.07 -29.86
C ASN A 580 -10.62 14.28 -30.61
N ASN A 581 -11.70 14.35 -29.90
CA ASN A 581 -13.03 14.61 -30.47
C ASN A 581 -13.38 16.09 -30.41
N THR A 582 -14.21 16.52 -31.34
CA THR A 582 -14.78 17.88 -31.33
C THR A 582 -15.81 18.00 -30.20
N GLU A 583 -16.05 19.22 -29.75
CA GLU A 583 -17.09 19.50 -28.75
C GLU A 583 -18.47 18.98 -29.18
N LYS A 584 -18.81 19.12 -30.49
CA LYS A 584 -20.04 18.60 -31.06
C LYS A 584 -20.17 17.08 -30.91
N GLU A 585 -19.09 16.34 -31.11
CA GLU A 585 -19.06 14.88 -30.96
C GLU A 585 -19.26 14.46 -29.50
N ILE A 586 -18.62 15.19 -28.55
CA ILE A 586 -18.76 14.91 -27.12
C ILE A 586 -20.20 15.23 -26.67
N LYS A 587 -20.75 16.39 -27.06
CA LYS A 587 -22.15 16.74 -26.77
C LYS A 587 -23.14 15.71 -27.29
N GLN A 588 -22.83 15.09 -28.43
CA GLN A 588 -23.69 14.03 -28.98
C GLN A 588 -23.74 12.80 -28.05
N ILE A 589 -22.59 12.44 -27.42
CA ILE A 589 -22.57 11.36 -26.42
C ILE A 589 -23.30 11.78 -25.15
N GLN A 590 -23.11 13.02 -24.67
CA GLN A 590 -23.77 13.55 -23.49
C GLN A 590 -25.33 13.53 -23.69
N GLU A 591 -25.80 13.95 -24.84
CA GLU A 591 -27.23 13.89 -25.18
C GLU A 591 -27.75 12.44 -25.26
N GLY A 592 -26.99 11.50 -25.84
CA GLY A 592 -27.36 10.09 -25.85
C GLY A 592 -27.44 9.51 -24.43
N PHE A 593 -26.53 9.90 -23.54
CA PHE A 593 -26.53 9.48 -22.11
C PHE A 593 -27.71 10.11 -21.34
N LYS A 594 -28.09 11.38 -21.66
CA LYS A 594 -29.26 12.03 -21.15
C LYS A 594 -30.52 11.28 -21.56
N MET A 595 -30.66 10.95 -22.85
CA MET A 595 -31.79 10.18 -23.37
C MET A 595 -31.90 8.81 -22.70
N ALA A 596 -30.75 8.10 -22.48
CA ALA A 596 -30.75 6.79 -21.87
C ALA A 596 -31.32 6.76 -20.44
N PHE A 597 -31.26 7.87 -19.69
CA PHE A 597 -31.76 7.95 -18.33
C PHE A 597 -33.06 8.74 -18.16
N ASN A 598 -33.43 9.60 -19.11
CA ASN A 598 -34.59 10.49 -18.96
C ASN A 598 -35.76 10.17 -19.92
N ASP A 599 -35.51 9.52 -21.07
CA ASP A 599 -36.58 9.14 -21.97
C ASP A 599 -37.20 7.81 -21.51
N LYS A 600 -38.55 7.70 -21.68
CA LYS A 600 -39.31 6.52 -21.23
C LYS A 600 -38.81 5.19 -21.80
N ASP A 601 -38.29 5.22 -23.03
CA ASP A 601 -37.69 4.06 -23.71
C ASP A 601 -36.21 3.89 -23.44
N GLY A 602 -35.60 4.75 -22.60
CA GLY A 602 -34.22 4.70 -22.22
C GLY A 602 -33.92 3.58 -21.23
N THR A 603 -32.80 2.89 -21.39
CA THR A 603 -32.45 1.70 -20.62
C THR A 603 -32.25 1.94 -19.12
N GLY A 604 -32.00 3.18 -18.69
CA GLY A 604 -31.84 3.58 -17.29
C GLY A 604 -33.03 4.31 -16.70
N TYR A 605 -34.04 4.64 -17.50
CA TYR A 605 -35.17 5.48 -17.08
C TYR A 605 -35.82 5.04 -15.77
N VAL A 606 -36.14 3.76 -15.64
CA VAL A 606 -36.85 3.23 -14.46
C VAL A 606 -36.09 3.50 -13.16
N SER A 607 -34.79 3.38 -13.18
CA SER A 607 -33.96 3.62 -12.00
C SER A 607 -33.70 5.11 -11.70
N PHE A 608 -33.58 5.95 -12.74
CA PHE A 608 -33.09 7.33 -12.58
C PHE A 608 -34.16 8.45 -12.76
N LYS A 609 -35.38 8.12 -13.17
CA LYS A 609 -36.46 9.11 -13.34
C LYS A 609 -36.80 9.94 -12.10
N ASP A 610 -36.51 9.41 -10.89
CA ASP A 610 -36.86 10.04 -9.61
C ASP A 610 -35.59 10.65 -8.93
N THR A 611 -34.52 10.99 -9.70
CA THR A 611 -33.42 11.76 -9.19
C THR A 611 -33.77 13.20 -8.92
N VAL A 612 -33.29 13.77 -7.80
CA VAL A 612 -33.58 15.17 -7.39
C VAL A 612 -32.96 16.21 -8.32
N VAL A 613 -32.01 15.81 -9.15
CA VAL A 613 -31.36 16.62 -10.20
C VAL A 613 -31.29 15.82 -11.50
N PRO A 614 -31.36 16.48 -12.68
CA PRO A 614 -31.21 15.79 -13.95
C PRO A 614 -29.90 15.01 -14.04
N THR A 615 -30.01 13.74 -14.40
CA THR A 615 -28.87 12.80 -14.42
C THR A 615 -28.71 12.19 -15.82
N ALA A 616 -27.48 12.06 -16.30
CA ALA A 616 -27.17 11.38 -17.55
C ALA A 616 -26.26 10.18 -17.31
N GLY A 617 -26.37 9.14 -18.13
CA GLY A 617 -25.55 7.97 -17.97
C GLY A 617 -25.83 6.83 -18.93
N LYS A 618 -25.24 5.68 -18.68
CA LYS A 618 -25.35 4.48 -19.50
C LYS A 618 -25.43 3.23 -18.65
N THR A 619 -26.31 2.31 -19.04
CA THR A 619 -26.36 0.95 -18.48
C THR A 619 -25.48 0.01 -19.29
N GLY A 620 -24.96 -1.01 -18.64
CA GLY A 620 -24.22 -2.09 -19.29
C GLY A 620 -24.65 -3.46 -18.75
N THR A 621 -24.62 -4.44 -19.62
CA THR A 621 -24.80 -5.85 -19.30
C THR A 621 -23.77 -6.63 -20.09
N ALA A 622 -22.94 -7.40 -19.40
CA ALA A 622 -21.94 -8.25 -20.02
C ALA A 622 -22.25 -9.72 -19.70
N GLU A 623 -22.34 -10.55 -20.74
CA GLU A 623 -22.46 -11.99 -20.58
C GLU A 623 -21.15 -12.58 -20.08
N VAL A 624 -21.24 -13.39 -19.03
CA VAL A 624 -20.10 -14.08 -18.41
C VAL A 624 -20.50 -15.52 -18.07
N PHE A 625 -19.54 -16.36 -17.77
CA PHE A 625 -19.78 -17.72 -17.32
C PHE A 625 -19.17 -17.95 -15.95
N GLN A 626 -19.93 -18.55 -15.05
CA GLN A 626 -19.45 -18.96 -13.73
C GLN A 626 -19.75 -20.46 -13.55
N ASN A 627 -18.70 -21.26 -13.39
CA ASN A 627 -18.81 -22.74 -13.29
C ASN A 627 -19.57 -23.38 -14.47
N GLY A 628 -19.42 -22.83 -15.68
CA GLY A 628 -20.11 -23.29 -16.88
C GLY A 628 -21.55 -22.79 -17.05
N GLU A 629 -22.10 -22.11 -16.07
CA GLU A 629 -23.45 -21.54 -16.11
C GLU A 629 -23.42 -20.08 -16.63
N PRO A 630 -24.36 -19.70 -17.51
CA PRO A 630 -24.44 -18.34 -17.99
C PRO A 630 -24.84 -17.38 -16.85
N ARG A 631 -24.10 -16.29 -16.74
CA ARG A 631 -24.30 -15.19 -15.81
C ARG A 631 -24.12 -13.87 -16.52
N VAL A 632 -24.43 -12.78 -15.85
CA VAL A 632 -24.18 -11.42 -16.38
C VAL A 632 -23.56 -10.54 -15.32
N ASN A 633 -22.68 -9.64 -15.75
CA ASN A 633 -22.30 -8.48 -15.00
C ASN A 633 -23.21 -7.31 -15.38
N SER A 634 -23.76 -6.60 -14.41
CA SER A 634 -24.53 -5.37 -14.64
C SER A 634 -23.73 -4.16 -14.23
N THR A 635 -23.67 -3.15 -15.08
CA THR A 635 -22.94 -1.91 -14.83
C THR A 635 -23.86 -0.70 -15.04
N TYR A 636 -23.63 0.33 -14.23
CA TYR A 636 -24.29 1.62 -14.35
C TYR A 636 -23.25 2.72 -14.19
N ILE A 637 -23.17 3.62 -15.15
CA ILE A 637 -22.31 4.79 -15.09
C ILE A 637 -23.15 6.03 -15.34
N GLY A 638 -22.82 7.13 -14.64
CA GLY A 638 -23.56 8.35 -14.83
C GLY A 638 -22.95 9.55 -14.14
N TYR A 639 -23.54 10.71 -14.36
CA TYR A 639 -23.13 11.97 -13.75
C TYR A 639 -24.33 12.89 -13.52
N ALA A 640 -24.20 13.80 -12.58
CA ALA A 640 -25.23 14.75 -12.18
C ALA A 640 -24.63 16.05 -11.61
N PRO A 641 -25.32 17.21 -11.76
CA PRO A 641 -26.34 17.50 -12.74
C PRO A 641 -25.83 17.44 -14.18
N ILE A 642 -26.70 17.41 -15.17
CA ILE A 642 -26.29 17.32 -16.59
C ILE A 642 -25.51 18.55 -17.03
N ASP A 643 -25.96 19.76 -16.67
CA ASP A 643 -25.39 21.02 -17.18
C ASP A 643 -24.11 21.46 -16.43
N ASP A 644 -24.00 21.13 -15.14
CA ASP A 644 -22.80 21.44 -14.32
C ASP A 644 -22.46 20.24 -13.43
N PRO A 645 -21.83 19.21 -13.98
CA PRO A 645 -21.56 17.96 -13.27
C PRO A 645 -20.72 18.18 -12.02
N LYS A 646 -21.26 17.77 -10.86
CA LYS A 646 -20.60 17.81 -9.54
C LYS A 646 -20.22 16.41 -9.06
N LEU A 647 -20.96 15.40 -9.55
CA LEU A 647 -20.80 14.01 -9.18
C LEU A 647 -20.87 13.13 -10.42
N ALA A 648 -19.90 12.24 -10.57
CA ALA A 648 -19.92 11.11 -11.50
C ALA A 648 -19.83 9.82 -10.70
N PHE A 649 -20.39 8.72 -11.22
CA PHE A 649 -20.38 7.44 -10.53
C PHE A 649 -20.23 6.28 -11.50
N SER A 650 -19.73 5.17 -10.99
CA SER A 650 -19.78 3.85 -11.60
C SER A 650 -20.26 2.81 -10.59
N ILE A 651 -21.06 1.85 -11.04
CA ILE A 651 -21.54 0.72 -10.25
C ILE A 651 -21.28 -0.55 -11.06
N VAL A 652 -20.82 -1.59 -10.40
CA VAL A 652 -20.58 -2.92 -10.98
C VAL A 652 -21.16 -3.98 -10.05
N TYR A 653 -22.02 -4.85 -10.59
CA TYR A 653 -22.45 -6.09 -9.93
C TYR A 653 -22.07 -7.26 -10.81
N THR A 654 -21.45 -8.29 -10.23
CA THR A 654 -20.95 -9.43 -10.98
C THR A 654 -21.83 -10.68 -10.80
N ASN A 655 -21.75 -11.59 -11.77
CA ASN A 655 -22.34 -12.93 -11.70
C ASN A 655 -23.83 -12.98 -11.32
N GLN A 656 -24.62 -12.06 -11.87
CA GLN A 656 -26.08 -12.06 -11.69
C GLN A 656 -26.74 -13.14 -12.58
N PRO A 657 -27.98 -13.60 -12.25
CA PRO A 657 -28.71 -14.54 -13.07
C PRO A 657 -29.08 -13.96 -14.46
N VAL A 658 -29.48 -14.82 -15.37
CA VAL A 658 -30.00 -14.42 -16.70
C VAL A 658 -31.49 -14.76 -16.74
N PRO A 659 -32.40 -13.76 -16.88
CA PRO A 659 -32.15 -12.31 -16.92
C PRO A 659 -31.79 -11.75 -15.54
N PRO A 660 -30.99 -10.66 -15.46
CA PRO A 660 -30.69 -10.01 -14.19
C PRO A 660 -31.92 -9.22 -13.69
N PRO A 661 -31.98 -8.88 -12.40
CA PRO A 661 -33.01 -8.01 -11.86
C PRO A 661 -32.80 -6.54 -12.28
N TRP A 662 -32.93 -6.25 -13.58
CA TRP A 662 -32.54 -4.98 -14.21
C TRP A 662 -33.24 -3.74 -13.66
N LEU A 663 -34.52 -3.90 -13.26
CA LEU A 663 -35.35 -2.74 -12.90
C LEU A 663 -34.91 -2.04 -11.62
N THR A 664 -33.98 -2.61 -10.87
CA THR A 664 -33.60 -2.08 -9.56
C THR A 664 -32.08 -1.93 -9.36
N GLY A 665 -31.26 -2.36 -10.31
CA GLY A 665 -29.80 -2.29 -10.19
C GLY A 665 -29.24 -0.87 -10.11
N GLY A 666 -29.87 0.07 -10.82
CA GLY A 666 -29.48 1.49 -10.81
C GLY A 666 -29.99 2.29 -9.61
N ASP A 667 -30.86 1.72 -8.76
CA ASP A 667 -31.42 2.43 -7.59
C ASP A 667 -30.33 2.95 -6.64
N LEU A 668 -29.21 2.22 -6.49
CA LEU A 668 -28.06 2.67 -5.72
C LEU A 668 -27.56 4.04 -6.21
N GLY A 669 -27.36 4.20 -7.52
CA GLY A 669 -26.88 5.45 -8.11
C GLY A 669 -27.86 6.60 -7.86
N ARG A 670 -29.17 6.37 -8.05
CA ARG A 670 -30.22 7.35 -7.72
C ARG A 670 -30.17 7.77 -6.26
N ASP A 671 -30.12 6.79 -5.35
CA ASP A 671 -30.20 7.05 -3.91
C ASP A 671 -28.96 7.83 -3.43
N VAL A 672 -27.77 7.52 -3.95
CA VAL A 672 -26.52 8.25 -3.68
C VAL A 672 -26.58 9.68 -4.22
N ILE A 673 -27.07 9.89 -5.46
CA ILE A 673 -27.27 11.23 -6.03
C ILE A 673 -28.22 12.03 -5.14
N ASN A 674 -29.37 11.46 -4.78
CA ASN A 674 -30.38 12.11 -3.96
C ASN A 674 -29.83 12.48 -2.57
N TYR A 675 -29.04 11.62 -1.95
CA TYR A 675 -28.38 11.94 -0.69
C TYR A 675 -27.39 13.11 -0.85
N TYR A 676 -26.46 13.02 -1.80
CA TYR A 676 -25.42 14.02 -2.04
C TYR A 676 -26.01 15.42 -2.26
N PHE A 677 -26.99 15.57 -3.17
CA PHE A 677 -27.55 16.87 -3.48
C PHE A 677 -28.49 17.42 -2.38
N LYS A 678 -29.11 16.54 -1.59
CA LYS A 678 -29.85 16.97 -0.39
C LYS A 678 -28.91 17.51 0.71
N GLN A 679 -27.72 16.97 0.86
CA GLN A 679 -26.73 17.47 1.83
C GLN A 679 -26.15 18.82 1.37
N LEU A 680 -25.74 18.96 0.12
CA LEU A 680 -25.27 20.24 -0.43
C LEU A 680 -26.28 21.36 -0.21
N GLY A 681 -27.57 21.11 -0.44
CA GLY A 681 -28.62 22.09 -0.20
C GLY A 681 -28.84 22.47 1.27
N LYS A 682 -28.40 21.63 2.23
CA LYS A 682 -28.41 21.98 3.67
C LYS A 682 -27.21 22.84 4.02
N ASP A 683 -26.03 22.55 3.50
CA ASP A 683 -24.80 23.29 3.76
C ASP A 683 -24.88 24.72 3.22
N ASP A 684 -25.47 24.92 2.06
CA ASP A 684 -25.71 26.26 1.50
C ASP A 684 -26.68 27.07 2.36
N LYS A 685 -27.77 26.47 2.86
CA LYS A 685 -28.72 27.14 3.76
C LYS A 685 -28.12 27.50 5.14
N ASN A 686 -27.15 26.74 5.63
CA ASN A 686 -26.46 27.06 6.89
C ASN A 686 -25.46 28.20 6.70
N LYS A 687 -24.73 28.26 5.59
CA LYS A 687 -23.82 29.36 5.25
C LYS A 687 -24.53 30.71 5.08
N ASP A 688 -25.79 30.70 4.63
CA ASP A 688 -26.60 31.92 4.51
C ASP A 688 -27.20 32.37 5.85
N LYS A 689 -27.26 31.51 6.87
CA LYS A 689 -27.68 31.88 8.23
C LYS A 689 -26.55 32.46 9.09
N ASP A 690 -25.30 32.17 8.74
CA ASP A 690 -24.11 32.62 9.43
C ASP A 690 -23.53 33.93 8.82
N LYS A 691 -24.16 34.46 7.78
CA LYS A 691 -23.94 35.80 7.19
C LYS A 691 -25.00 36.80 7.70
#